data_66a08e04745d08c47165deded02b52c7
#
_entry.id   66a08e04745d08c47165deded02b52c7
#
_cell.length_a   1.000
_cell.length_b   1.000
_cell.length_c   1.000
_cell.angle_alpha   90.00
_cell.angle_beta   90.00
_cell.angle_gamma   90.00
#
_symmetry.space_group_name_H-M   'P 1'
#
loop_
_entity.id
_entity.type
_entity.pdbx_description
1 polymer ?
#
loop_
_entity_poly.entity_id
_entity_poly.type
_entity_poly.pdbx_seq_one_letter_code
_entity_poly.pdbx_strand_id
1 'polypeptide(L)'
;MNRRPLALLSMLALMQGCNPVDETQPDALVEDPATVEQKVAVSGFAELHHHMFAEEAFSGGWFHGSHTGTMVSCDGGAPESDHARVRMDLSNMLNLCPNSGALDLSGVPVLNSMFGVGGAVASEFIGKIEGTEGDTGLHLGRKQVNTQWPRWDTIAHQQAFEGSLRQAHLGGLSIVTVSLVSNGFLCSALPYQNLKRPCDEMTDVEVQIQMAKDFDARTAWAEIALSPAHARQIIASGKLAMVLSIEVSKLFGTKDWRSELNRFYNLGVRSIQPVHQLDNRFGGAALHNAIFQAAQFLENCHIDTDCGVTGPGFTLGFDVDANCRNVKGLTAEGKALVQELMAKGMLIDLAHMSERTVEDTVALTRGNTYYPVYISHGHFREVMSPDLAANEKTTPASVIRYVRQSGGIFGLRTAHDETRDYTRTPIANSCQGSTRSFAQAYEFGRQGLKVPMAFGADLNGFIQQTRPRFGSYGACSAGFKAEADAQAAQQRVSGPPRLGTDFDQYGLAHVGLLPDLLRDLKQLGANTTGLEGSSETFLRMWERAQSTRTGMADAAADIDTSGVATYVPKATREAQYPQICGKAYAPSSKVLGDTCRFNEECVSAKCTSLDCGNITGSCICDGDNDCGAQQYCGWGLNTGTCQNKKAKGALCSNNNECLSNNCRWTYTCG
;
A
#
# COMPACT_ATOMS: atom_id res chain seq x y z
N MET A 1 -23.17 -44.10 62.06
CA MET A 1 -24.60 -44.04 62.38
C MET A 1 -25.30 -43.48 61.14
N ASN A 2 -26.02 -44.38 60.47
CA ASN A 2 -27.37 -44.26 59.91
C ASN A 2 -27.60 -43.09 58.91
N ARG A 3 -28.15 -43.24 57.74
CA ARG A 3 -28.71 -44.31 56.84
C ARG A 3 -29.19 -43.60 55.61
N ARG A 4 -29.03 -44.24 54.44
CA ARG A 4 -29.72 -43.93 53.16
C ARG A 4 -31.23 -44.28 53.28
N PRO A 5 -32.07 -43.91 52.31
CA PRO A 5 -32.30 -44.65 51.06
C PRO A 5 -32.60 -43.71 49.84
N LEU A 6 -32.30 -44.02 48.63
CA LEU A 6 -32.74 -44.94 47.54
C LEU A 6 -34.23 -44.97 47.25
N ALA A 7 -34.61 -44.60 46.02
CA ALA A 7 -35.69 -45.19 45.16
C ALA A 7 -35.49 -44.60 43.75
N LEU A 8 -35.19 -45.25 42.72
CA LEU A 8 -35.58 -46.40 41.90
C LEU A 8 -36.81 -46.15 41.00
N LEU A 9 -36.57 -46.23 39.69
CA LEU A 9 -37.33 -46.74 38.53
C LEU A 9 -38.61 -46.06 38.04
N SER A 10 -38.61 -45.71 36.72
CA SER A 10 -39.37 -46.47 35.73
C SER A 10 -38.96 -46.16 34.30
N MET A 11 -38.53 -47.16 33.57
CA MET A 11 -38.49 -47.25 32.11
C MET A 11 -39.90 -47.34 31.55
N LEU A 12 -40.16 -46.66 30.41
CA LEU A 12 -41.08 -47.21 29.40
C LEU A 12 -40.63 -46.81 28.03
N ALA A 13 -40.26 -47.78 27.22
CA ALA A 13 -39.94 -47.65 25.80
C ALA A 13 -41.29 -47.64 25.02
N LEU A 14 -41.28 -46.80 23.95
CA LEU A 14 -42.15 -47.06 22.79
C LEU A 14 -41.42 -46.60 21.53
N MET A 15 -41.11 -47.55 20.68
CA MET A 15 -40.73 -47.36 19.28
C MET A 15 -41.92 -46.82 18.50
N GLN A 16 -41.68 -45.89 17.57
CA GLN A 16 -42.17 -45.96 16.19
C GLN A 16 -41.87 -44.65 15.42
N GLY A 17 -41.43 -44.79 14.18
CA GLY A 17 -41.61 -43.83 13.11
C GLY A 17 -40.36 -43.16 12.59
N CYS A 18 -39.66 -43.80 11.63
CA CYS A 18 -38.77 -43.10 10.68
C CYS A 18 -39.63 -42.25 9.75
N ASN A 19 -39.49 -40.92 9.80
CA ASN A 19 -39.84 -40.00 8.74
C ASN A 19 -38.57 -39.28 8.24
N PRO A 20 -38.45 -38.97 6.93
CA PRO A 20 -37.24 -38.37 6.37
C PRO A 20 -37.04 -36.96 6.91
N VAL A 21 -35.80 -36.66 7.25
CA VAL A 21 -35.37 -35.35 7.68
C VAL A 21 -35.46 -34.41 6.45
N ASP A 22 -36.38 -33.47 6.54
CA ASP A 22 -36.46 -32.30 5.67
C ASP A 22 -35.22 -31.45 5.93
N GLU A 23 -34.37 -31.24 4.92
CA GLU A 23 -33.23 -30.30 4.96
C GLU A 23 -33.79 -28.88 5.00
N THR A 24 -34.15 -28.40 6.16
CA THR A 24 -34.38 -26.98 6.37
C THR A 24 -33.04 -26.27 6.41
N GLN A 25 -32.84 -25.35 5.47
CA GLN A 25 -31.79 -24.36 5.45
C GLN A 25 -31.62 -23.75 6.85
N PRO A 26 -30.38 -23.41 7.25
CA PRO A 26 -30.17 -22.63 8.46
C PRO A 26 -30.85 -21.27 8.26
N ASP A 27 -31.82 -20.98 9.10
CA ASP A 27 -32.49 -19.70 9.20
C ASP A 27 -31.45 -18.59 9.26
N ALA A 28 -31.49 -17.68 8.29
CA ALA A 28 -30.84 -16.40 8.41
C ALA A 28 -31.37 -15.75 9.69
N LEU A 29 -30.47 -15.47 10.64
CA LEU A 29 -30.79 -14.74 11.85
C LEU A 29 -31.32 -13.37 11.44
N VAL A 30 -32.63 -13.23 11.33
CA VAL A 30 -33.31 -11.95 11.21
C VAL A 30 -33.20 -11.31 12.60
N GLU A 31 -32.26 -10.42 12.78
CA GLU A 31 -32.21 -9.60 13.99
C GLU A 31 -33.50 -8.76 14.07
N ASP A 32 -34.18 -8.87 15.19
CA ASP A 32 -35.36 -8.09 15.53
C ASP A 32 -35.05 -6.59 15.48
N PRO A 33 -35.76 -5.76 14.69
CA PRO A 33 -35.48 -4.33 14.55
C PRO A 33 -35.74 -3.50 15.82
N ALA A 34 -36.18 -4.10 16.93
CA ALA A 34 -36.58 -3.38 18.14
C ALA A 34 -35.47 -3.18 19.18
N THR A 35 -34.28 -3.76 19.01
CA THR A 35 -33.13 -3.49 19.88
C THR A 35 -32.02 -2.81 19.08
N VAL A 36 -32.10 -1.49 18.90
CA VAL A 36 -30.93 -0.68 18.60
C VAL A 36 -30.08 -0.66 19.88
N GLU A 37 -29.40 -1.75 20.16
CA GLU A 37 -28.24 -1.69 21.04
C GLU A 37 -27.31 -0.63 20.48
N GLN A 38 -27.00 0.38 21.29
CA GLN A 38 -26.09 1.44 20.91
C GLN A 38 -24.71 0.79 20.78
N LYS A 39 -24.37 0.32 19.55
CA LYS A 39 -23.11 -0.38 19.28
C LYS A 39 -21.97 0.56 19.67
N VAL A 40 -21.14 0.13 20.61
CA VAL A 40 -19.97 0.91 21.01
C VAL A 40 -19.07 1.10 19.80
N ALA A 41 -18.77 2.36 19.49
CA ALA A 41 -17.86 2.68 18.40
C ALA A 41 -16.46 2.12 18.67
N VAL A 42 -15.85 1.52 17.66
CA VAL A 42 -14.47 1.04 17.77
C VAL A 42 -13.49 2.17 17.47
N SER A 43 -12.31 2.10 18.07
CA SER A 43 -11.20 3.00 17.81
C SER A 43 -10.19 2.38 16.86
N GLY A 44 -9.37 3.22 16.24
CA GLY A 44 -8.25 2.82 15.40
C GLY A 44 -8.50 3.02 13.91
N PHE A 45 -7.43 2.92 13.15
CA PHE A 45 -7.46 3.06 11.69
C PHE A 45 -7.53 1.70 11.00
N ALA A 46 -7.96 1.72 9.74
CA ALA A 46 -8.05 0.56 8.88
C ALA A 46 -7.01 0.63 7.73
N GLU A 47 -6.52 -0.53 7.33
CA GLU A 47 -5.79 -0.78 6.10
C GLU A 47 -6.67 -1.67 5.21
N LEU A 48 -7.08 -1.14 4.05
CA LEU A 48 -8.10 -1.79 3.22
C LEU A 48 -7.53 -2.69 2.12
N HIS A 49 -6.20 -2.71 1.94
CA HIS A 49 -5.60 -3.48 0.86
C HIS A 49 -4.18 -3.95 1.21
N HIS A 50 -4.11 -5.11 1.88
CA HIS A 50 -2.87 -5.62 2.43
C HIS A 50 -2.55 -7.03 1.94
N HIS A 51 -1.41 -7.20 1.26
CA HIS A 51 -0.96 -8.49 0.73
C HIS A 51 -0.11 -9.23 1.75
N MET A 52 -0.75 -9.70 2.82
CA MET A 52 -0.05 -10.35 3.93
C MET A 52 0.76 -11.57 3.51
N PHE A 53 0.32 -12.28 2.47
CA PHE A 53 0.91 -13.53 2.01
C PHE A 53 1.49 -13.42 0.59
N ALA A 54 2.05 -12.24 0.25
CA ALA A 54 2.58 -11.95 -1.08
C ALA A 54 3.65 -12.95 -1.53
N GLU A 55 4.43 -13.53 -0.61
CA GLU A 55 5.44 -14.56 -0.94
C GLU A 55 4.85 -15.86 -1.48
N GLU A 56 3.56 -16.10 -1.29
CA GLU A 56 2.85 -17.24 -1.85
C GLU A 56 1.99 -16.89 -3.08
N ALA A 57 1.92 -15.61 -3.44
CA ALA A 57 1.39 -15.21 -4.74
C ALA A 57 2.27 -15.74 -5.87
N PHE A 58 1.72 -15.82 -7.07
CA PHE A 58 2.43 -16.27 -8.27
C PHE A 58 3.07 -17.65 -8.08
N SER A 59 2.35 -18.58 -7.46
CA SER A 59 2.75 -19.97 -7.17
C SER A 59 3.90 -20.13 -6.18
N GLY A 60 4.24 -19.07 -5.44
CA GLY A 60 5.30 -19.04 -4.43
C GLY A 60 6.71 -19.03 -5.01
N GLY A 61 7.70 -18.75 -4.16
CA GLY A 61 9.12 -18.83 -4.53
C GLY A 61 9.67 -17.65 -5.33
N TRP A 62 8.93 -16.53 -5.39
CA TRP A 62 9.34 -15.36 -6.15
C TRP A 62 9.78 -14.19 -5.26
N PHE A 63 9.17 -14.01 -4.10
CA PHE A 63 9.54 -12.97 -3.16
C PHE A 63 10.62 -13.40 -2.17
N HIS A 64 11.49 -12.47 -1.83
CA HIS A 64 12.37 -12.60 -0.69
C HIS A 64 11.58 -12.36 0.62
N GLY A 65 11.92 -13.14 1.65
CA GLY A 65 11.27 -13.04 2.96
C GLY A 65 9.96 -13.82 3.06
N SER A 66 9.44 -13.86 4.28
CA SER A 66 8.19 -14.54 4.63
C SER A 66 7.37 -13.66 5.57
N HIS A 67 6.05 -13.87 5.60
CA HIS A 67 5.19 -13.17 6.56
C HIS A 67 5.47 -13.58 8.02
N THR A 68 6.17 -14.68 8.26
CA THR A 68 6.42 -15.25 9.60
C THR A 68 7.82 -15.84 9.72
N GLY A 69 8.19 -16.25 10.93
CA GLY A 69 9.47 -16.89 11.22
C GLY A 69 10.58 -15.88 11.49
N THR A 70 11.80 -16.20 11.06
CA THR A 70 12.96 -15.32 11.18
C THR A 70 13.10 -14.50 9.91
N MET A 71 13.18 -13.18 10.04
CA MET A 71 13.53 -12.33 8.91
C MET A 71 14.94 -12.64 8.43
N VAL A 72 15.04 -12.95 7.13
CA VAL A 72 16.34 -13.17 6.50
C VAL A 72 16.99 -11.82 6.24
N SER A 73 18.29 -11.72 6.51
CA SER A 73 19.07 -10.52 6.22
C SER A 73 19.16 -10.29 4.71
N CYS A 74 18.99 -9.03 4.30
CA CYS A 74 19.14 -8.59 2.92
C CYS A 74 20.53 -8.00 2.66
N ASP A 75 21.58 -8.53 3.25
CA ASP A 75 22.92 -7.92 3.29
C ASP A 75 23.86 -8.32 2.16
N GLY A 76 23.32 -8.82 1.05
CA GLY A 76 24.12 -9.05 -0.15
C GLY A 76 24.74 -10.44 -0.23
N GLY A 77 24.03 -11.44 0.23
CA GLY A 77 24.18 -12.78 -0.29
C GLY A 77 24.14 -12.74 -1.83
N ALA A 78 24.54 -13.80 -2.49
CA ALA A 78 24.57 -13.82 -3.95
C ALA A 78 23.24 -13.25 -4.50
N PRO A 79 23.28 -12.20 -5.34
CA PRO A 79 22.07 -11.50 -5.82
C PRO A 79 21.05 -12.42 -6.49
N GLU A 80 21.50 -13.62 -6.86
CA GLU A 80 20.73 -14.63 -7.59
C GLU A 80 20.00 -15.60 -6.68
N SER A 81 20.40 -15.68 -5.39
CA SER A 81 19.77 -16.59 -4.43
C SER A 81 18.75 -15.90 -3.52
N ASP A 82 18.89 -14.60 -3.29
CA ASP A 82 18.12 -13.88 -2.29
C ASP A 82 16.98 -13.04 -2.86
N HIS A 83 17.07 -12.69 -4.14
CA HIS A 83 16.09 -11.80 -4.78
C HIS A 83 15.81 -12.24 -6.20
N ALA A 84 14.54 -12.32 -6.54
CA ALA A 84 14.16 -12.58 -7.90
C ALA A 84 14.72 -11.48 -8.81
N ARG A 85 15.57 -11.85 -9.73
CA ARG A 85 15.88 -11.02 -10.89
C ARG A 85 14.66 -11.09 -11.79
N VAL A 86 13.91 -10.03 -11.80
CA VAL A 86 12.77 -9.94 -12.70
C VAL A 86 13.29 -9.69 -14.11
N ARG A 87 13.45 -10.75 -14.88
CA ARG A 87 13.55 -10.65 -16.34
C ARG A 87 12.27 -11.21 -16.92
N MET A 88 11.59 -10.44 -17.71
CA MET A 88 10.49 -10.94 -18.51
C MET A 88 11.02 -11.50 -19.81
N ASP A 89 10.89 -12.79 -20.00
CA ASP A 89 11.09 -13.42 -21.30
C ASP A 89 9.73 -13.74 -21.93
N LEU A 90 9.28 -12.82 -22.76
CA LEU A 90 8.03 -12.97 -23.52
C LEU A 90 8.22 -13.77 -24.82
N SER A 91 9.44 -14.17 -25.18
CA SER A 91 9.73 -14.85 -26.44
C SER A 91 8.96 -16.16 -26.59
N ASN A 92 8.77 -16.91 -25.51
CA ASN A 92 8.01 -18.14 -25.52
C ASN A 92 6.49 -17.93 -25.54
N MET A 93 6.01 -16.73 -25.21
CA MET A 93 4.59 -16.41 -25.14
C MET A 93 4.03 -15.89 -26.47
N LEU A 94 4.87 -15.39 -27.37
CA LEU A 94 4.49 -14.92 -28.69
C LEU A 94 3.89 -16.03 -29.58
N ASN A 95 4.18 -17.28 -29.27
CA ASN A 95 3.61 -18.44 -29.95
C ASN A 95 2.16 -18.77 -29.53
N LEU A 96 1.58 -18.03 -28.58
CA LEU A 96 0.23 -18.28 -28.08
C LEU A 96 -0.87 -17.67 -28.97
N CYS A 97 -0.50 -16.87 -29.97
CA CYS A 97 -1.44 -16.32 -30.97
C CYS A 97 -1.34 -17.08 -32.31
N PRO A 98 -1.68 -18.37 -32.39
CA PRO A 98 -1.42 -19.21 -33.58
C PRO A 98 -2.26 -18.85 -34.83
N ASN A 99 -3.34 -18.07 -34.66
CA ASN A 99 -4.25 -17.73 -35.74
C ASN A 99 -4.14 -16.28 -36.24
N SER A 100 -3.19 -15.54 -35.73
CA SER A 100 -2.90 -14.17 -36.16
C SER A 100 -2.13 -14.13 -37.50
N GLY A 101 -2.36 -15.08 -38.40
CA GLY A 101 -1.66 -15.28 -39.67
C GLY A 101 -1.45 -14.07 -40.58
N ALA A 102 -1.68 -12.89 -40.07
CA ALA A 102 -1.44 -11.60 -40.72
C ALA A 102 -0.54 -10.66 -39.88
N LEU A 103 -0.15 -11.00 -38.65
CA LEU A 103 0.71 -10.19 -37.83
C LEU A 103 2.10 -10.81 -37.75
N ASP A 104 2.90 -10.55 -38.77
CA ASP A 104 4.35 -10.59 -38.62
C ASP A 104 4.75 -9.47 -37.65
N LEU A 105 4.77 -9.80 -36.37
CA LEU A 105 5.11 -8.87 -35.30
C LEU A 105 6.55 -8.35 -35.43
N SER A 106 7.39 -9.02 -36.24
CA SER A 106 8.75 -8.55 -36.57
C SER A 106 8.75 -7.28 -37.44
N GLY A 107 7.66 -7.01 -38.17
CA GLY A 107 7.50 -5.82 -38.99
C GLY A 107 6.83 -4.63 -38.29
N VAL A 108 6.36 -4.77 -37.04
CA VAL A 108 5.79 -3.66 -36.27
C VAL A 108 6.88 -3.07 -35.38
N PRO A 109 7.45 -1.89 -35.69
CA PRO A 109 8.58 -1.31 -34.96
C PRO A 109 8.31 -1.14 -33.47
N VAL A 110 7.04 -0.97 -33.07
CA VAL A 110 6.63 -0.79 -31.69
C VAL A 110 6.57 -2.11 -30.94
N LEU A 111 6.14 -3.19 -31.58
CA LEU A 111 6.20 -4.52 -30.97
C LEU A 111 7.64 -5.03 -30.89
N ASN A 112 8.47 -4.73 -31.87
CA ASN A 112 9.91 -4.98 -31.79
C ASN A 112 10.58 -4.07 -30.76
N SER A 113 10.06 -2.88 -30.51
CA SER A 113 10.48 -2.04 -29.39
C SER A 113 9.84 -2.45 -28.05
N MET A 114 8.65 -3.03 -28.03
CA MET A 114 8.06 -3.64 -26.82
C MET A 114 8.68 -5.01 -26.52
N PHE A 115 9.08 -5.78 -27.50
CA PHE A 115 9.58 -7.16 -27.38
C PHE A 115 11.08 -7.28 -27.64
N GLY A 116 11.67 -6.45 -28.52
CA GLY A 116 13.12 -6.32 -28.70
C GLY A 116 13.74 -5.37 -27.66
N VAL A 117 12.90 -4.55 -27.08
CA VAL A 117 13.10 -3.88 -25.81
C VAL A 117 12.34 -4.70 -24.76
N GLY A 118 12.65 -5.96 -24.65
CA GLY A 118 12.44 -6.68 -23.39
C GLY A 118 12.87 -5.81 -22.21
N GLY A 119 13.56 -4.74 -22.52
CA GLY A 119 13.85 -3.58 -21.75
C GLY A 119 12.73 -2.57 -21.54
N ALA A 120 11.77 -2.28 -22.39
CA ALA A 120 10.89 -1.12 -22.14
C ALA A 120 9.57 -1.47 -21.45
N VAL A 121 8.98 -2.62 -21.68
CA VAL A 121 7.85 -3.11 -20.87
C VAL A 121 8.36 -3.66 -19.54
N ALA A 122 9.50 -4.35 -19.56
CA ALA A 122 10.23 -4.67 -18.37
C ALA A 122 10.79 -3.40 -17.72
N SER A 123 11.19 -2.35 -18.41
CA SER A 123 11.80 -1.17 -17.81
C SER A 123 10.81 -0.22 -17.14
N GLU A 124 9.52 -0.25 -17.41
CA GLU A 124 8.61 0.46 -16.53
C GLU A 124 8.28 -0.33 -15.27
N PHE A 125 8.27 -1.64 -15.37
CA PHE A 125 8.15 -2.52 -14.21
C PHE A 125 9.52 -2.89 -13.63
N ILE A 126 10.53 -3.13 -14.45
CA ILE A 126 11.92 -3.49 -14.11
C ILE A 126 12.86 -2.29 -14.17
N GLY A 127 12.63 -1.26 -14.95
CA GLY A 127 13.47 -0.08 -15.03
C GLY A 127 13.40 0.77 -13.77
N LYS A 128 12.27 0.71 -13.09
CA LYS A 128 12.17 1.14 -11.69
C LYS A 128 12.92 0.18 -10.78
N ILE A 129 13.17 -1.02 -11.18
CA ILE A 129 13.92 -2.05 -10.50
C ILE A 129 15.42 -1.90 -10.75
N GLU A 130 15.86 -1.66 -11.98
CA GLU A 130 17.29 -1.56 -12.34
C GLU A 130 17.87 -0.15 -12.23
N GLY A 131 17.07 0.83 -11.79
CA GLY A 131 17.61 2.11 -11.35
C GLY A 131 18.06 3.06 -12.40
N THR A 132 17.19 3.39 -13.33
CA THR A 132 17.36 4.63 -14.09
C THR A 132 17.23 5.89 -13.24
N GLU A 133 16.69 5.80 -12.03
CA GLU A 133 16.67 6.85 -11.02
C GLU A 133 17.70 6.64 -9.89
N GLY A 134 18.80 5.99 -10.17
CA GLY A 134 20.00 5.97 -9.32
C GLY A 134 19.93 5.13 -8.06
N ASP A 135 18.77 4.73 -7.55
CA ASP A 135 18.65 4.03 -6.29
C ASP A 135 17.37 3.23 -6.15
N THR A 136 17.15 2.31 -7.05
CA THR A 136 16.08 1.35 -6.89
C THR A 136 16.42 0.38 -5.79
N GLY A 137 15.50 0.18 -4.88
CA GLY A 137 15.66 -0.69 -3.73
C GLY A 137 15.78 -2.17 -4.01
N LEU A 138 16.15 -2.56 -5.21
CA LEU A 138 16.63 -3.91 -5.43
C LEU A 138 17.88 -4.14 -4.60
N HIS A 139 17.88 -5.23 -3.91
CA HIS A 139 19.00 -5.69 -3.12
C HIS A 139 20.21 -6.13 -3.97
N LEU A 140 20.27 -5.78 -5.25
CA LEU A 140 21.34 -6.12 -6.18
C LEU A 140 22.68 -5.53 -5.72
N GLY A 141 23.35 -6.25 -4.84
CA GLY A 141 24.68 -5.92 -4.38
C GLY A 141 24.80 -4.64 -3.57
N ARG A 142 23.70 -4.02 -3.16
CA ARG A 142 23.73 -2.83 -2.32
C ARG A 142 23.58 -3.21 -0.86
N LYS A 143 24.54 -2.78 -0.08
CA LYS A 143 24.47 -2.93 1.37
C LYS A 143 23.33 -2.09 1.90
N GLN A 144 22.30 -2.73 2.45
CA GLN A 144 21.24 -2.05 3.16
C GLN A 144 21.79 -1.50 4.49
N VAL A 145 21.39 -0.30 4.85
CA VAL A 145 21.76 0.29 6.14
C VAL A 145 21.09 -0.48 7.28
N ASN A 146 19.89 -0.99 7.02
CA ASN A 146 19.24 -1.98 7.88
C ASN A 146 19.26 -3.34 7.16
N THR A 147 20.04 -4.27 7.69
CA THR A 147 20.20 -5.61 7.10
C THR A 147 18.95 -6.49 7.19
N GLN A 148 17.94 -6.07 7.96
CA GLN A 148 16.75 -6.87 8.22
C GLN A 148 15.56 -6.50 7.34
N TRP A 149 15.51 -5.26 6.82
CA TRP A 149 14.41 -4.83 5.97
C TRP A 149 14.82 -3.78 4.93
N PRO A 150 14.12 -3.80 3.77
CA PRO A 150 14.38 -2.88 2.67
C PRO A 150 13.87 -1.45 2.96
N ARG A 151 14.00 -0.60 1.94
CA ARG A 151 13.46 0.76 1.89
C ARG A 151 12.07 0.76 1.23
N TRP A 152 11.48 1.95 1.17
CA TRP A 152 10.20 2.24 0.51
C TRP A 152 10.16 1.82 -0.97
N ASP A 153 11.29 1.82 -1.67
CA ASP A 153 11.43 1.56 -3.10
C ASP A 153 11.90 0.14 -3.44
N THR A 154 12.03 -0.73 -2.46
CA THR A 154 12.42 -2.13 -2.69
C THR A 154 11.30 -2.93 -3.33
N ILE A 155 11.65 -3.76 -4.30
CA ILE A 155 10.75 -4.63 -5.05
C ILE A 155 11.16 -6.09 -4.86
N ALA A 156 10.19 -7.00 -5.05
CA ALA A 156 10.35 -8.45 -4.86
C ALA A 156 10.70 -8.86 -3.41
N HIS A 157 10.21 -8.10 -2.44
CA HIS A 157 10.42 -8.36 -1.02
C HIS A 157 9.09 -8.33 -0.26
N GLN A 158 8.95 -9.27 0.71
CA GLN A 158 7.80 -9.28 1.62
C GLN A 158 7.78 -8.00 2.48
N GLN A 159 6.64 -7.30 2.50
CA GLN A 159 6.45 -6.05 3.24
C GLN A 159 5.45 -6.18 4.42
N ALA A 160 4.96 -7.40 4.65
CA ALA A 160 3.91 -7.70 5.62
C ALA A 160 4.34 -8.73 6.67
N PHE A 161 5.59 -8.65 7.14
CA PHE A 161 6.07 -9.53 8.22
C PHE A 161 5.22 -9.38 9.49
N GLU A 162 4.91 -10.49 10.15
CA GLU A 162 4.01 -10.53 11.32
C GLU A 162 4.41 -9.58 12.47
N GLY A 163 5.71 -9.43 12.72
CA GLY A 163 6.20 -8.48 13.72
C GLY A 163 5.92 -7.03 13.33
N SER A 164 5.99 -6.71 12.04
CA SER A 164 5.62 -5.39 11.50
C SER A 164 4.12 -5.16 11.60
N LEU A 165 3.31 -6.15 11.25
CA LEU A 165 1.84 -6.06 11.35
C LEU A 165 1.41 -5.87 12.82
N ARG A 166 2.04 -6.59 13.76
CA ARG A 166 1.81 -6.39 15.18
C ARG A 166 2.23 -4.99 15.65
N GLN A 167 3.32 -4.45 15.12
CA GLN A 167 3.75 -3.07 15.39
C GLN A 167 2.70 -2.06 14.89
N ALA A 168 2.14 -2.26 13.70
CA ALA A 168 1.05 -1.42 13.18
C ALA A 168 -0.19 -1.51 14.07
N HIS A 169 -0.57 -2.72 14.50
CA HIS A 169 -1.69 -2.95 15.41
C HIS A 169 -1.51 -2.21 16.74
N LEU A 170 -0.36 -2.33 17.36
CA LEU A 170 -0.04 -1.60 18.59
C LEU A 170 0.05 -0.08 18.38
N GLY A 171 0.25 0.37 17.14
CA GLY A 171 0.20 1.77 16.72
C GLY A 171 -1.19 2.26 16.32
N GLY A 172 -2.25 1.44 16.49
CA GLY A 172 -3.64 1.82 16.26
C GLY A 172 -4.32 1.19 15.04
N LEU A 173 -3.65 0.30 14.29
CA LEU A 173 -4.31 -0.48 13.25
C LEU A 173 -5.25 -1.50 13.89
N SER A 174 -6.56 -1.40 13.66
CA SER A 174 -7.55 -2.30 14.26
C SER A 174 -8.32 -3.15 13.25
N ILE A 175 -8.30 -2.79 11.97
CA ILE A 175 -8.83 -3.61 10.86
C ILE A 175 -7.80 -3.68 9.74
N VAL A 176 -7.61 -4.88 9.20
CA VAL A 176 -6.85 -5.09 7.97
C VAL A 176 -7.66 -5.94 7.00
N THR A 177 -7.80 -5.48 5.76
CA THR A 177 -8.35 -6.31 4.68
C THR A 177 -7.18 -7.05 4.02
N VAL A 178 -7.16 -8.36 4.19
CA VAL A 178 -6.13 -9.24 3.65
C VAL A 178 -6.50 -9.59 2.20
N SER A 179 -5.84 -8.95 1.25
CA SER A 179 -6.04 -9.17 -0.18
C SER A 179 -5.25 -10.39 -0.65
N LEU A 180 -5.99 -11.45 -0.95
CA LEU A 180 -5.47 -12.73 -1.43
C LEU A 180 -5.24 -12.59 -2.94
N VAL A 181 -3.99 -12.49 -3.36
CA VAL A 181 -3.61 -12.09 -4.70
C VAL A 181 -2.86 -13.17 -5.44
N SER A 182 -3.12 -13.27 -6.74
CA SER A 182 -2.26 -13.95 -7.71
C SER A 182 -2.50 -13.39 -9.11
N ASN A 183 -1.54 -13.64 -10.01
CA ASN A 183 -1.66 -13.32 -11.43
C ASN A 183 -0.94 -14.38 -12.26
N GLY A 184 -1.70 -15.16 -13.01
CA GLY A 184 -1.20 -16.29 -13.79
C GLY A 184 -0.23 -15.87 -14.89
N PHE A 185 -0.39 -14.67 -15.46
CA PHE A 185 0.53 -14.13 -16.44
C PHE A 185 1.90 -13.83 -15.81
N LEU A 186 1.93 -13.07 -14.72
CA LEU A 186 3.18 -12.80 -14.01
C LEU A 186 3.85 -14.07 -13.54
N CYS A 187 3.07 -15.02 -13.02
CA CYS A 187 3.58 -16.33 -12.65
C CYS A 187 4.29 -17.04 -13.82
N SER A 188 3.72 -16.99 -15.02
CA SER A 188 4.26 -17.69 -16.19
C SER A 188 5.40 -16.92 -16.88
N ALA A 189 5.38 -15.58 -16.79
CA ALA A 189 6.30 -14.70 -17.51
C ALA A 189 7.60 -14.41 -16.75
N LEU A 190 7.64 -14.66 -15.44
CA LEU A 190 8.80 -14.36 -14.62
C LEU A 190 9.79 -15.53 -14.60
N PRO A 191 10.95 -15.44 -15.25
CA PRO A 191 12.00 -16.45 -15.16
C PRO A 191 12.66 -16.43 -13.77
N TYR A 192 13.44 -17.45 -13.46
CA TYR A 192 14.17 -17.61 -12.20
C TYR A 192 13.30 -17.82 -10.96
N GLN A 193 12.14 -18.44 -11.14
CA GLN A 193 11.25 -18.81 -10.05
C GLN A 193 11.50 -20.25 -9.63
N ASN A 194 11.55 -20.48 -8.34
CA ASN A 194 11.37 -21.81 -7.77
C ASN A 194 9.88 -22.02 -7.48
N LEU A 195 9.07 -22.14 -8.54
CA LEU A 195 7.63 -22.33 -8.38
C LEU A 195 7.33 -23.51 -7.48
N LYS A 196 6.55 -23.28 -6.45
CA LYS A 196 6.09 -24.33 -5.53
C LYS A 196 4.87 -25.07 -6.09
N ARG A 197 4.17 -24.46 -7.05
CA ARG A 197 2.89 -24.92 -7.63
C ARG A 197 2.76 -24.50 -9.09
N PRO A 198 1.85 -25.10 -9.86
CA PRO A 198 1.42 -24.57 -11.16
C PRO A 198 0.85 -23.17 -11.04
N CYS A 199 0.94 -22.37 -12.10
CA CYS A 199 0.39 -21.01 -12.18
C CYS A 199 -1.14 -21.03 -12.25
N ASP A 200 -1.81 -21.24 -11.14
CA ASP A 200 -3.27 -21.21 -10.99
C ASP A 200 -3.66 -20.22 -9.88
N GLU A 201 -4.33 -19.13 -10.26
CA GLU A 201 -4.65 -18.03 -9.35
C GLU A 201 -5.54 -18.47 -8.18
N MET A 202 -6.52 -19.33 -8.43
CA MET A 202 -7.44 -19.76 -7.38
C MET A 202 -6.79 -20.76 -6.41
N THR A 203 -5.83 -21.56 -6.87
CA THR A 203 -5.00 -22.40 -6.01
C THR A 203 -4.15 -21.55 -5.07
N ASP A 204 -3.55 -20.47 -5.58
CA ASP A 204 -2.79 -19.53 -4.74
C ASP A 204 -3.67 -18.85 -3.69
N VAL A 205 -4.89 -18.48 -4.06
CA VAL A 205 -5.88 -17.93 -3.11
C VAL A 205 -6.20 -18.94 -2.00
N GLU A 206 -6.38 -20.22 -2.34
CA GLU A 206 -6.65 -21.27 -1.33
C GLU A 206 -5.49 -21.45 -0.36
N VAL A 207 -4.26 -21.43 -0.87
CA VAL A 207 -3.05 -21.49 -0.03
C VAL A 207 -3.00 -20.30 0.92
N GLN A 208 -3.22 -19.09 0.42
CA GLN A 208 -3.22 -17.88 1.25
C GLN A 208 -4.36 -17.87 2.29
N ILE A 209 -5.53 -18.42 1.96
CA ILE A 209 -6.61 -18.61 2.96
C ILE A 209 -6.16 -19.58 4.07
N GLN A 210 -5.50 -20.69 3.70
CA GLN A 210 -5.00 -21.62 4.71
C GLN A 210 -3.97 -20.95 5.61
N MET A 211 -3.05 -20.18 5.03
CA MET A 211 -2.06 -19.40 5.80
C MET A 211 -2.73 -18.39 6.74
N ALA A 212 -3.79 -17.72 6.30
CA ALA A 212 -4.56 -16.80 7.14
C ALA A 212 -5.22 -17.52 8.32
N LYS A 213 -5.76 -18.72 8.11
CA LYS A 213 -6.32 -19.57 9.18
C LYS A 213 -5.25 -20.07 10.15
N ASP A 214 -4.10 -20.48 9.63
CA ASP A 214 -2.97 -20.90 10.44
C ASP A 214 -2.41 -19.73 11.27
N PHE A 215 -2.39 -18.53 10.68
CA PHE A 215 -2.02 -17.31 11.38
C PHE A 215 -3.00 -16.96 12.51
N ASP A 216 -4.30 -16.99 12.24
CA ASP A 216 -5.36 -16.81 13.23
C ASP A 216 -5.22 -17.81 14.39
N ALA A 217 -5.09 -19.09 14.08
CA ALA A 217 -4.98 -20.15 15.07
C ALA A 217 -3.75 -20.05 15.99
N ARG A 218 -2.62 -19.51 15.48
CA ARG A 218 -1.36 -19.43 16.24
C ARG A 218 -1.11 -18.08 16.92
N THR A 219 -1.88 -17.03 16.59
CA THR A 219 -1.67 -15.69 17.14
C THR A 219 -2.78 -15.30 18.11
N ALA A 220 -2.40 -14.77 19.28
CA ALA A 220 -3.38 -14.33 20.27
C ALA A 220 -3.90 -12.90 20.01
N TRP A 221 -3.32 -12.17 19.06
CA TRP A 221 -3.55 -10.73 18.85
C TRP A 221 -4.19 -10.38 17.51
N ALA A 222 -4.52 -11.35 16.67
CA ALA A 222 -5.24 -11.17 15.41
C ALA A 222 -6.27 -12.28 15.25
N GLU A 223 -7.37 -12.02 14.51
CA GLU A 223 -8.43 -12.98 14.28
C GLU A 223 -9.19 -12.66 12.99
N ILE A 224 -9.64 -13.71 12.27
CA ILE A 224 -10.43 -13.55 11.03
C ILE A 224 -11.85 -13.15 11.37
N ALA A 225 -12.28 -12.00 10.89
CA ALA A 225 -13.62 -11.47 11.08
C ALA A 225 -14.58 -12.01 10.02
N LEU A 226 -15.66 -12.66 10.44
CA LEU A 226 -16.66 -13.25 9.56
C LEU A 226 -17.92 -12.40 9.39
N SER A 227 -18.08 -11.36 10.22
CA SER A 227 -19.15 -10.38 10.14
C SER A 227 -18.73 -9.07 10.81
N PRO A 228 -19.42 -7.94 10.59
CA PRO A 228 -19.11 -6.70 11.28
C PRO A 228 -19.29 -6.81 12.80
N ALA A 229 -20.29 -7.56 13.27
CA ALA A 229 -20.48 -7.82 14.70
C ALA A 229 -19.29 -8.61 15.28
N HIS A 230 -18.81 -9.64 14.59
CA HIS A 230 -17.63 -10.40 14.99
C HIS A 230 -16.36 -9.51 14.98
N ALA A 231 -16.18 -8.67 13.95
CA ALA A 231 -15.06 -7.72 13.91
C ALA A 231 -15.07 -6.75 15.11
N ARG A 232 -16.25 -6.26 15.52
CA ARG A 232 -16.36 -5.43 16.73
C ARG A 232 -15.96 -6.17 18.00
N GLN A 233 -16.32 -7.45 18.13
CA GLN A 233 -15.94 -8.29 19.27
C GLN A 233 -14.41 -8.50 19.29
N ILE A 234 -13.80 -8.80 18.14
CA ILE A 234 -12.36 -8.96 17.99
C ILE A 234 -11.64 -7.67 18.45
N ILE A 235 -12.04 -6.51 17.95
CA ILE A 235 -11.43 -5.23 18.29
C ILE A 235 -11.65 -4.88 19.77
N ALA A 236 -12.86 -5.12 20.29
CA ALA A 236 -13.15 -4.91 21.71
C ALA A 236 -12.31 -5.79 22.64
N SER A 237 -11.88 -6.96 22.17
CA SER A 237 -10.94 -7.85 22.88
C SER A 237 -9.47 -7.42 22.77
N GLY A 238 -9.18 -6.31 22.08
CA GLY A 238 -7.82 -5.80 21.87
C GLY A 238 -7.06 -6.51 20.75
N LYS A 239 -7.75 -7.20 19.85
CA LYS A 239 -7.14 -7.90 18.72
C LYS A 239 -7.32 -7.12 17.40
N LEU A 240 -6.47 -7.43 16.42
CA LEU A 240 -6.59 -7.00 15.04
C LEU A 240 -7.65 -7.85 14.32
N ALA A 241 -8.66 -7.20 13.72
CA ALA A 241 -9.65 -7.88 12.90
C ALA A 241 -9.13 -8.01 11.45
N MET A 242 -9.06 -9.23 10.93
CA MET A 242 -8.63 -9.55 9.56
C MET A 242 -9.86 -9.87 8.70
N VAL A 243 -10.04 -9.17 7.57
CA VAL A 243 -11.12 -9.41 6.61
C VAL A 243 -10.53 -9.97 5.32
N LEU A 244 -10.89 -11.20 4.94
CA LEU A 244 -10.35 -11.81 3.73
C LEU A 244 -11.03 -11.26 2.48
N SER A 245 -10.22 -10.83 1.50
CA SER A 245 -10.64 -10.33 0.19
C SER A 245 -9.92 -11.08 -0.93
N ILE A 246 -10.59 -11.31 -2.05
CA ILE A 246 -9.97 -11.93 -3.24
C ILE A 246 -9.69 -10.86 -4.29
N GLU A 247 -8.45 -10.88 -4.82
CA GLU A 247 -7.96 -10.02 -5.88
C GLU A 247 -7.18 -10.82 -6.91
N VAL A 248 -7.87 -11.29 -7.96
CA VAL A 248 -7.27 -12.09 -9.03
C VAL A 248 -7.86 -11.73 -10.39
N SER A 249 -7.09 -11.94 -11.46
CA SER A 249 -7.53 -11.67 -12.82
C SER A 249 -8.49 -12.76 -13.32
N LYS A 250 -8.28 -14.03 -12.97
CA LYS A 250 -9.07 -15.18 -13.40
C LYS A 250 -9.97 -15.69 -12.26
N LEU A 251 -10.80 -14.81 -11.72
CA LEU A 251 -11.69 -15.10 -10.59
C LEU A 251 -12.53 -16.36 -10.86
N PHE A 252 -12.45 -17.34 -9.95
CA PHE A 252 -13.08 -18.66 -10.00
C PHE A 252 -12.67 -19.56 -11.19
N GLY A 253 -11.71 -19.12 -12.02
CA GLY A 253 -11.22 -19.89 -13.14
C GLY A 253 -12.33 -20.30 -14.12
N THR A 254 -12.32 -21.58 -14.53
CA THR A 254 -13.34 -22.15 -15.43
C THR A 254 -14.46 -22.91 -14.70
N LYS A 255 -14.42 -22.96 -13.36
CA LYS A 255 -15.41 -23.68 -12.54
C LYS A 255 -16.76 -22.97 -12.53
N ASP A 256 -17.79 -23.65 -12.04
CA ASP A 256 -19.08 -23.00 -11.75
C ASP A 256 -18.90 -21.94 -10.67
N TRP A 257 -19.02 -20.68 -11.05
CA TRP A 257 -18.69 -19.57 -10.18
C TRP A 257 -19.64 -19.41 -8.97
N ARG A 258 -20.89 -19.90 -9.08
CA ARG A 258 -21.82 -19.84 -7.95
C ARG A 258 -21.42 -20.82 -6.84
N SER A 259 -21.04 -22.01 -7.23
CA SER A 259 -20.49 -23.02 -6.31
C SER A 259 -19.19 -22.53 -5.67
N GLU A 260 -18.29 -21.92 -6.47
CA GLU A 260 -17.03 -21.38 -5.97
C GLU A 260 -17.27 -20.18 -5.04
N LEU A 261 -18.17 -19.26 -5.37
CA LEU A 261 -18.52 -18.15 -4.48
C LEU A 261 -19.01 -18.66 -3.11
N ASN A 262 -19.91 -19.66 -3.11
CA ASN A 262 -20.38 -20.28 -1.86
C ASN A 262 -19.22 -20.94 -1.10
N ARG A 263 -18.33 -21.63 -1.79
CA ARG A 263 -17.16 -22.28 -1.20
C ARG A 263 -16.23 -21.26 -0.55
N PHE A 264 -15.85 -20.18 -1.24
CA PHE A 264 -14.96 -19.17 -0.70
C PHE A 264 -15.60 -18.35 0.42
N TYR A 265 -16.91 -18.08 0.34
CA TYR A 265 -17.66 -17.50 1.45
C TYR A 265 -17.58 -18.38 2.73
N ASN A 266 -17.78 -19.69 2.58
CA ASN A 266 -17.65 -20.64 3.69
C ASN A 266 -16.22 -20.79 4.20
N LEU A 267 -15.20 -20.52 3.36
CA LEU A 267 -13.80 -20.45 3.75
C LEU A 267 -13.44 -19.17 4.53
N GLY A 268 -14.34 -18.19 4.60
CA GLY A 268 -14.17 -16.95 5.38
C GLY A 268 -14.01 -15.69 4.56
N VAL A 269 -14.04 -15.75 3.23
CA VAL A 269 -13.94 -14.55 2.36
C VAL A 269 -15.18 -13.68 2.53
N ARG A 270 -14.98 -12.37 2.70
CA ARG A 270 -16.07 -11.39 2.90
C ARG A 270 -16.01 -10.22 1.95
N SER A 271 -14.96 -10.11 1.17
CA SER A 271 -14.81 -9.09 0.13
C SER A 271 -14.33 -9.73 -1.17
N ILE A 272 -14.79 -9.22 -2.29
CA ILE A 272 -14.34 -9.63 -3.62
C ILE A 272 -14.15 -8.40 -4.50
N GLN A 273 -13.04 -8.40 -5.21
CA GLN A 273 -12.75 -7.55 -6.34
C GLN A 273 -13.08 -8.35 -7.62
N PRO A 274 -14.22 -8.09 -8.29
CA PRO A 274 -14.70 -8.93 -9.40
C PRO A 274 -13.78 -8.97 -10.61
N VAL A 275 -12.97 -7.93 -10.80
CA VAL A 275 -12.02 -7.79 -11.91
C VAL A 275 -10.71 -7.24 -11.36
N HIS A 276 -9.58 -7.79 -11.82
CA HIS A 276 -8.26 -7.28 -11.41
C HIS A 276 -7.52 -6.67 -12.61
N GLN A 277 -6.43 -7.25 -13.08
CA GLN A 277 -5.55 -6.64 -14.09
C GLN A 277 -5.97 -6.90 -15.54
N LEU A 278 -6.82 -7.89 -15.77
CA LEU A 278 -7.25 -8.34 -17.09
C LEU A 278 -8.77 -8.38 -17.15
N ASP A 279 -9.29 -8.20 -18.36
CA ASP A 279 -10.68 -8.54 -18.67
C ASP A 279 -10.95 -10.00 -18.34
N ASN A 280 -12.06 -10.24 -17.69
CA ASN A 280 -12.43 -11.60 -17.33
C ASN A 280 -13.89 -11.92 -17.70
N ARG A 281 -14.38 -13.07 -17.24
CA ARG A 281 -15.77 -13.50 -17.48
C ARG A 281 -16.81 -12.59 -16.83
N PHE A 282 -16.44 -11.76 -15.86
CA PHE A 282 -17.35 -10.89 -15.11
C PHE A 282 -17.38 -9.44 -15.61
N GLY A 283 -16.26 -8.92 -16.13
CA GLY A 283 -16.20 -7.54 -16.57
C GLY A 283 -14.88 -7.11 -17.17
N GLY A 284 -14.79 -5.83 -17.49
CA GLY A 284 -13.62 -5.18 -18.02
C GLY A 284 -12.72 -4.59 -16.93
N ALA A 285 -11.41 -4.71 -17.12
CA ALA A 285 -10.38 -4.15 -16.26
C ALA A 285 -9.97 -2.73 -16.71
N ALA A 286 -9.60 -1.88 -15.76
CA ALA A 286 -9.05 -0.56 -16.05
C ALA A 286 -7.67 -0.65 -16.69
N LEU A 287 -7.47 0.10 -17.77
CA LEU A 287 -6.16 0.21 -18.40
C LEU A 287 -5.22 1.05 -17.53
N HIS A 288 -4.04 0.53 -17.21
CA HIS A 288 -3.10 1.29 -16.40
C HIS A 288 -1.61 0.98 -16.62
N ASN A 289 -1.26 -0.19 -17.12
CA ASN A 289 0.15 -0.57 -17.29
C ASN A 289 0.34 -1.37 -18.56
N ALA A 290 1.38 -1.06 -19.32
CA ALA A 290 1.71 -1.73 -20.57
C ALA A 290 1.90 -3.25 -20.42
N ILE A 291 2.39 -3.71 -19.27
CA ILE A 291 2.58 -5.14 -19.01
C ILE A 291 1.25 -5.90 -19.01
N PHE A 292 0.19 -5.32 -18.46
CA PHE A 292 -1.13 -5.96 -18.45
C PHE A 292 -1.85 -5.82 -19.77
N GLN A 293 -1.54 -4.80 -20.57
CA GLN A 293 -1.97 -4.75 -21.96
C GLN A 293 -1.32 -5.86 -22.79
N ALA A 294 -0.01 -6.10 -22.61
CA ALA A 294 0.65 -7.24 -23.23
C ALA A 294 0.07 -8.58 -22.74
N ALA A 295 -0.24 -8.70 -21.47
CA ALA A 295 -0.88 -9.88 -20.90
C ALA A 295 -2.27 -10.13 -21.51
N GLN A 296 -3.11 -9.10 -21.63
CA GLN A 296 -4.42 -9.20 -22.25
C GLN A 296 -4.32 -9.52 -23.74
N PHE A 297 -3.35 -8.96 -24.45
CA PHE A 297 -3.08 -9.29 -25.85
C PHE A 297 -2.74 -10.78 -26.03
N LEU A 298 -1.96 -11.36 -25.12
CA LEU A 298 -1.64 -12.78 -25.18
C LEU A 298 -2.86 -13.69 -24.90
N GLU A 299 -3.88 -13.18 -24.22
CA GLU A 299 -5.13 -13.91 -23.99
C GLU A 299 -6.06 -13.87 -25.21
N ASN A 300 -6.08 -12.76 -25.98
CA ASN A 300 -7.09 -12.55 -27.04
C ASN A 300 -6.53 -12.17 -28.42
N CYS A 301 -5.22 -11.88 -28.54
CA CYS A 301 -4.57 -11.46 -29.78
C CYS A 301 -5.22 -10.24 -30.46
N HIS A 302 -5.84 -9.35 -29.67
CA HIS A 302 -6.54 -8.16 -30.14
C HIS A 302 -5.66 -6.91 -30.11
N ILE A 303 -5.83 -6.03 -31.09
CA ILE A 303 -5.22 -4.69 -31.16
C ILE A 303 -6.32 -3.69 -31.53
N ASP A 304 -6.50 -2.69 -30.68
CA ASP A 304 -7.33 -1.54 -30.96
C ASP A 304 -6.46 -0.41 -31.53
N THR A 305 -6.90 0.23 -32.61
CA THR A 305 -6.18 1.31 -33.29
C THR A 305 -6.79 2.69 -33.05
N ASP A 306 -7.87 2.78 -32.30
CA ASP A 306 -8.60 4.03 -32.07
C ASP A 306 -7.90 4.96 -31.12
N CYS A 307 -7.15 4.41 -30.17
CA CYS A 307 -6.45 5.20 -29.16
C CYS A 307 -5.12 4.55 -28.75
N GLY A 308 -4.07 5.37 -28.70
CA GLY A 308 -2.75 4.92 -28.25
C GLY A 308 -2.53 5.19 -26.77
N VAL A 309 -2.56 4.16 -25.95
CA VAL A 309 -2.22 4.24 -24.52
C VAL A 309 -0.76 3.89 -24.26
N THR A 310 -0.16 3.04 -25.09
CA THR A 310 1.21 2.54 -24.94
C THR A 310 2.15 3.00 -26.05
N GLY A 311 1.62 3.69 -27.05
CA GLY A 311 2.38 4.14 -28.20
C GLY A 311 1.50 4.88 -29.21
N PRO A 312 2.05 5.32 -30.34
CA PRO A 312 1.29 6.12 -31.29
C PRO A 312 0.16 5.29 -31.95
N GLY A 313 -1.05 5.50 -31.46
CA GLY A 313 -2.28 5.10 -32.12
C GLY A 313 -2.74 3.65 -31.96
N PHE A 314 -2.34 2.93 -30.90
CA PHE A 314 -2.90 1.60 -30.62
C PHE A 314 -2.88 1.20 -29.13
N THR A 315 -3.79 0.31 -28.77
CA THR A 315 -3.87 -0.34 -27.47
C THR A 315 -3.86 -1.86 -27.64
N LEU A 316 -3.13 -2.57 -26.80
CA LEU A 316 -3.00 -4.03 -26.87
C LEU A 316 -4.02 -4.73 -25.98
N GLY A 317 -4.72 -5.69 -26.53
CA GLY A 317 -5.57 -6.64 -25.82
C GLY A 317 -6.92 -6.11 -25.37
N PHE A 318 -7.14 -4.81 -25.36
CA PHE A 318 -8.37 -4.17 -24.93
C PHE A 318 -9.01 -3.39 -26.06
N ASP A 319 -10.35 -3.40 -26.12
CA ASP A 319 -11.13 -2.44 -26.93
C ASP A 319 -11.27 -1.15 -26.11
N VAL A 320 -10.98 0.00 -26.74
CA VAL A 320 -11.00 1.29 -26.06
C VAL A 320 -11.89 2.32 -26.75
N ASP A 321 -12.36 3.29 -25.99
CA ASP A 321 -13.07 4.45 -26.50
C ASP A 321 -12.10 5.60 -26.88
N ALA A 322 -12.66 6.69 -27.40
CA ALA A 322 -11.90 7.88 -27.80
C ALA A 322 -11.14 8.56 -26.61
N ASN A 323 -11.41 8.19 -25.36
CA ASN A 323 -10.72 8.66 -24.17
C ASN A 323 -9.66 7.65 -23.68
N CYS A 324 -9.37 6.62 -24.47
CA CYS A 324 -8.50 5.51 -24.11
C CYS A 324 -8.97 4.75 -22.84
N ARG A 325 -10.29 4.53 -22.72
CA ARG A 325 -10.92 3.77 -21.64
C ARG A 325 -11.46 2.46 -22.18
N ASN A 326 -11.32 1.40 -21.39
CA ASN A 326 -11.88 0.09 -21.77
C ASN A 326 -13.41 0.17 -21.93
N VAL A 327 -13.91 -0.21 -23.10
CA VAL A 327 -15.35 -0.19 -23.40
C VAL A 327 -16.12 -1.33 -22.74
N LYS A 328 -15.43 -2.35 -22.25
CA LYS A 328 -16.05 -3.52 -21.63
C LYS A 328 -16.57 -3.17 -20.23
N GLY A 329 -17.86 -3.38 -20.03
CA GLY A 329 -18.57 -3.29 -18.76
C GLY A 329 -18.80 -4.67 -18.12
N LEU A 330 -19.75 -4.75 -17.19
CA LEU A 330 -20.17 -6.03 -16.61
C LEU A 330 -20.82 -6.94 -17.68
N THR A 331 -20.36 -8.17 -17.74
CA THR A 331 -21.02 -9.22 -18.50
C THR A 331 -22.34 -9.64 -17.83
N ALA A 332 -23.10 -10.52 -18.45
CA ALA A 332 -24.29 -11.11 -17.82
C ALA A 332 -23.92 -11.88 -16.53
N GLU A 333 -22.79 -12.62 -16.55
CA GLU A 333 -22.28 -13.30 -15.35
C GLU A 333 -21.79 -12.29 -14.30
N GLY A 334 -21.15 -11.19 -14.73
CA GLY A 334 -20.72 -10.12 -13.81
C GLY A 334 -21.89 -9.46 -13.10
N LYS A 335 -22.98 -9.17 -13.81
CA LYS A 335 -24.21 -8.64 -13.21
C LYS A 335 -24.81 -9.62 -12.21
N ALA A 336 -24.86 -10.90 -12.54
CA ALA A 336 -25.33 -11.94 -11.65
C ALA A 336 -24.40 -12.11 -10.43
N LEU A 337 -23.07 -12.03 -10.60
CA LEU A 337 -22.12 -12.07 -9.49
C LEU A 337 -22.33 -10.90 -8.51
N VAL A 338 -22.46 -9.67 -9.01
CA VAL A 338 -22.72 -8.49 -8.19
C VAL A 338 -24.02 -8.68 -7.37
N GLN A 339 -25.07 -9.23 -7.99
CA GLN A 339 -26.34 -9.52 -7.31
C GLN A 339 -26.18 -10.57 -6.20
N GLU A 340 -25.40 -11.64 -6.45
CA GLU A 340 -25.12 -12.66 -5.44
C GLU A 340 -24.25 -12.12 -4.29
N LEU A 341 -23.27 -11.25 -4.58
CA LEU A 341 -22.48 -10.59 -3.54
C LEU A 341 -23.37 -9.72 -2.64
N MET A 342 -24.30 -8.96 -3.25
CA MET A 342 -25.28 -8.16 -2.50
C MET A 342 -26.20 -9.05 -1.65
N ALA A 343 -26.69 -10.16 -2.20
CA ALA A 343 -27.55 -11.10 -1.48
C ALA A 343 -26.86 -11.73 -0.26
N LYS A 344 -25.54 -11.93 -0.35
CA LYS A 344 -24.71 -12.47 0.76
C LYS A 344 -24.23 -11.39 1.75
N GLY A 345 -24.51 -10.13 1.53
CA GLY A 345 -23.97 -9.04 2.34
C GLY A 345 -22.44 -8.93 2.27
N MET A 346 -21.83 -9.33 1.16
CA MET A 346 -20.39 -9.26 0.92
C MET A 346 -19.96 -7.88 0.43
N LEU A 347 -18.76 -7.48 0.78
CA LEU A 347 -18.17 -6.23 0.33
C LEU A 347 -17.75 -6.31 -1.14
N ILE A 348 -18.14 -5.30 -1.93
CA ILE A 348 -17.84 -5.19 -3.36
C ILE A 348 -16.76 -4.12 -3.53
N ASP A 349 -15.57 -4.54 -3.96
CA ASP A 349 -14.44 -3.67 -4.22
C ASP A 349 -14.44 -3.25 -5.70
N LEU A 350 -14.47 -1.95 -5.94
CA LEU A 350 -14.45 -1.36 -7.30
C LEU A 350 -13.04 -1.14 -7.86
N ALA A 351 -11.99 -1.37 -7.06
CA ALA A 351 -10.63 -1.20 -7.53
C ALA A 351 -10.37 -2.08 -8.77
N HIS A 352 -9.54 -1.60 -9.69
CA HIS A 352 -9.20 -2.23 -10.97
C HIS A 352 -10.32 -2.44 -12.00
N MET A 353 -11.57 -2.18 -11.67
CA MET A 353 -12.64 -2.21 -12.69
C MET A 353 -12.45 -1.09 -13.70
N SER A 354 -12.73 -1.37 -14.98
CA SER A 354 -12.89 -0.32 -16.00
C SER A 354 -13.96 0.70 -15.57
N GLU A 355 -13.88 1.92 -16.06
CA GLU A 355 -14.92 2.93 -15.78
C GLU A 355 -16.30 2.40 -16.15
N ARG A 356 -16.40 1.67 -17.25
CA ARG A 356 -17.65 1.06 -17.71
C ARG A 356 -18.15 -0.04 -16.77
N THR A 357 -17.25 -0.88 -16.24
CA THR A 357 -17.60 -1.91 -15.24
C THR A 357 -18.07 -1.27 -13.94
N VAL A 358 -17.43 -0.18 -13.52
CA VAL A 358 -17.86 0.62 -12.36
C VAL A 358 -19.25 1.19 -12.57
N GLU A 359 -19.53 1.82 -13.75
CA GLU A 359 -20.85 2.38 -14.08
C GLU A 359 -21.95 1.33 -14.00
N ASP A 360 -21.73 0.14 -14.60
CA ASP A 360 -22.69 -0.96 -14.57
C ASP A 360 -22.90 -1.49 -13.14
N THR A 361 -21.84 -1.61 -12.35
CA THR A 361 -21.90 -2.01 -10.93
C THR A 361 -22.69 -0.98 -10.12
N VAL A 362 -22.41 0.31 -10.32
CA VAL A 362 -23.11 1.41 -9.67
C VAL A 362 -24.60 1.41 -10.03
N ALA A 363 -24.95 1.15 -11.29
CA ALA A 363 -26.35 1.08 -11.70
C ALA A 363 -27.12 -0.03 -10.96
N LEU A 364 -26.49 -1.20 -10.78
CA LEU A 364 -27.08 -2.31 -10.04
C LEU A 364 -27.22 -2.01 -8.54
N THR A 365 -26.15 -1.56 -7.91
CA THR A 365 -26.09 -1.31 -6.46
C THR A 365 -26.96 -0.12 -6.06
N ARG A 366 -27.05 0.91 -6.90
CA ARG A 366 -27.94 2.06 -6.70
C ARG A 366 -29.41 1.71 -6.80
N GLY A 367 -29.78 0.88 -7.78
CA GLY A 367 -31.16 0.43 -7.96
C GLY A 367 -31.70 -0.39 -6.80
N ASN A 368 -30.82 -0.99 -6.01
CA ASN A 368 -31.15 -1.81 -4.85
C ASN A 368 -30.82 -1.10 -3.52
N THR A 369 -31.39 0.08 -3.31
CA THR A 369 -31.26 0.82 -2.04
C THR A 369 -29.87 1.39 -1.71
N TYR A 370 -29.03 1.66 -2.70
CA TYR A 370 -27.66 2.12 -2.53
C TYR A 370 -26.80 1.16 -1.70
N TYR A 371 -26.70 -0.07 -2.17
CA TYR A 371 -25.79 -1.02 -1.57
C TYR A 371 -24.36 -0.45 -1.50
N PRO A 372 -23.66 -0.53 -0.36
CA PRO A 372 -22.37 0.08 -0.21
C PRO A 372 -21.32 -0.61 -1.10
N VAL A 373 -20.54 0.22 -1.77
CA VAL A 373 -19.34 -0.19 -2.51
C VAL A 373 -18.15 0.59 -2.00
N TYR A 374 -16.96 0.05 -2.15
CA TYR A 374 -15.76 0.71 -1.72
C TYR A 374 -14.64 0.56 -2.74
N ILE A 375 -13.58 1.30 -2.55
CA ILE A 375 -12.34 1.16 -3.29
C ILE A 375 -11.27 0.84 -2.26
N SER A 376 -10.71 -0.35 -2.31
CA SER A 376 -9.73 -0.81 -1.33
C SER A 376 -8.42 -0.03 -1.42
N HIS A 377 -8.00 0.33 -2.64
CA HIS A 377 -6.81 1.14 -2.92
C HIS A 377 -6.99 1.94 -4.21
N GLY A 378 -6.58 3.20 -4.20
CA GLY A 378 -6.72 4.04 -5.38
C GLY A 378 -6.17 5.45 -5.20
N HIS A 379 -6.24 6.21 -6.29
CA HIS A 379 -5.87 7.61 -6.36
C HIS A 379 -7.06 8.44 -6.83
N PHE A 380 -7.16 9.66 -6.34
CA PHE A 380 -8.12 10.64 -6.87
C PHE A 380 -7.56 11.27 -8.14
N ARG A 381 -8.20 11.01 -9.28
CA ARG A 381 -7.73 11.43 -10.60
C ARG A 381 -7.34 12.91 -10.67
N GLU A 382 -8.17 13.77 -10.14
CA GLU A 382 -8.06 15.22 -10.30
C GLU A 382 -6.77 15.79 -9.68
N VAL A 383 -6.27 15.16 -8.60
CA VAL A 383 -5.10 15.65 -7.86
C VAL A 383 -3.79 14.99 -8.28
N MET A 384 -3.84 13.98 -9.15
CA MET A 384 -2.64 13.29 -9.62
C MET A 384 -1.89 14.09 -10.69
N SER A 385 -0.61 13.74 -10.91
CA SER A 385 0.15 14.20 -12.07
C SER A 385 -0.58 13.88 -13.38
N PRO A 386 -0.33 14.60 -14.49
CA PRO A 386 -1.04 14.37 -15.75
C PRO A 386 -0.96 12.94 -16.25
N ASP A 387 0.22 12.30 -16.14
CA ASP A 387 0.43 10.93 -16.61
C ASP A 387 -0.39 9.92 -15.80
N LEU A 388 -0.42 10.07 -14.48
CA LEU A 388 -1.28 9.25 -13.63
C LEU A 388 -2.76 9.55 -13.81
N ALA A 389 -3.14 10.81 -13.96
CA ALA A 389 -4.53 11.21 -14.21
C ALA A 389 -5.08 10.67 -15.55
N ALA A 390 -4.21 10.46 -16.53
CA ALA A 390 -4.57 9.82 -17.80
C ALA A 390 -4.87 8.32 -17.64
N ASN A 391 -4.38 7.69 -16.59
CA ASN A 391 -4.57 6.28 -16.31
C ASN A 391 -6.00 5.97 -15.87
N GLU A 392 -6.64 4.98 -16.48
CA GLU A 392 -8.04 4.61 -16.17
C GLU A 392 -8.21 4.12 -14.73
N LYS A 393 -7.19 3.50 -14.13
CA LYS A 393 -7.21 3.04 -12.74
C LYS A 393 -7.38 4.17 -11.72
N THR A 394 -7.07 5.43 -12.07
CA THR A 394 -7.35 6.57 -11.18
C THR A 394 -8.84 6.87 -11.11
N THR A 395 -9.33 7.12 -9.90
CA THR A 395 -10.76 7.23 -9.63
C THR A 395 -11.25 8.67 -9.82
N PRO A 396 -12.18 8.93 -10.76
CA PRO A 396 -12.75 10.26 -10.96
C PRO A 396 -13.74 10.63 -9.86
N ALA A 397 -13.92 11.92 -9.62
CA ALA A 397 -14.84 12.47 -8.63
C ALA A 397 -16.29 11.97 -8.78
N SER A 398 -16.72 11.63 -10.01
CA SER A 398 -18.04 11.05 -10.28
C SER A 398 -18.25 9.71 -9.57
N VAL A 399 -17.24 8.84 -9.59
CA VAL A 399 -17.24 7.55 -8.89
C VAL A 399 -17.15 7.76 -7.38
N ILE A 400 -16.27 8.66 -6.92
CA ILE A 400 -16.14 8.98 -5.50
C ILE A 400 -17.46 9.50 -4.92
N ARG A 401 -18.18 10.32 -5.68
CA ARG A 401 -19.53 10.76 -5.31
C ARG A 401 -20.44 9.59 -4.99
N TYR A 402 -20.39 8.56 -5.82
CA TYR A 402 -21.21 7.38 -5.63
C TYR A 402 -20.76 6.54 -4.42
N VAL A 403 -19.45 6.29 -4.27
CA VAL A 403 -18.90 5.60 -3.09
C VAL A 403 -19.40 6.29 -1.81
N ARG A 404 -19.34 7.61 -1.75
CA ARG A 404 -19.85 8.40 -0.63
C ARG A 404 -21.36 8.22 -0.43
N GLN A 405 -22.16 8.31 -1.51
CA GLN A 405 -23.62 8.15 -1.44
C GLN A 405 -24.06 6.78 -0.95
N SER A 406 -23.33 5.75 -1.31
CA SER A 406 -23.61 4.37 -0.87
C SER A 406 -23.19 4.11 0.59
N GLY A 407 -22.50 5.06 1.23
CA GLY A 407 -21.92 4.90 2.57
C GLY A 407 -20.66 4.05 2.56
N GLY A 408 -19.95 4.04 1.44
CA GLY A 408 -18.67 3.38 1.27
C GLY A 408 -17.48 4.16 1.80
N ILE A 409 -16.29 3.60 1.63
CA ILE A 409 -15.01 4.15 2.06
C ILE A 409 -13.98 4.04 0.93
N PHE A 410 -12.99 4.92 0.93
CA PHE A 410 -11.91 4.93 -0.05
C PHE A 410 -10.56 4.65 0.61
N GLY A 411 -9.88 3.59 0.18
CA GLY A 411 -8.49 3.30 0.55
C GLY A 411 -7.53 4.18 -0.25
N LEU A 412 -6.97 5.18 0.40
CA LEU A 412 -6.01 6.05 -0.26
C LEU A 412 -4.65 5.37 -0.34
N ARG A 413 -4.11 5.25 -1.54
CA ARG A 413 -2.87 4.56 -1.82
C ARG A 413 -1.68 5.34 -1.27
N THR A 414 -0.72 4.62 -0.67
CA THR A 414 0.47 5.20 -0.02
C THR A 414 1.71 5.22 -0.92
N ALA A 415 1.54 5.08 -2.23
CA ALA A 415 2.63 5.08 -3.19
C ALA A 415 3.35 6.45 -3.26
N HIS A 416 4.51 6.47 -3.92
CA HIS A 416 5.38 7.66 -4.06
C HIS A 416 4.96 8.60 -5.19
N ASP A 417 3.71 8.56 -5.58
CA ASP A 417 3.20 9.26 -6.75
C ASP A 417 3.24 10.78 -6.61
N GLU A 418 3.48 11.45 -7.74
CA GLU A 418 3.48 12.90 -7.81
C GLU A 418 2.05 13.45 -7.90
N THR A 419 1.82 14.56 -7.18
CA THR A 419 0.50 15.20 -7.11
C THR A 419 0.55 16.66 -7.52
N ARG A 420 -0.60 17.18 -7.93
CA ARG A 420 -0.84 18.62 -8.04
C ARG A 420 -1.00 19.21 -6.65
N ASP A 421 -0.82 20.52 -6.53
CA ASP A 421 -1.10 21.21 -5.29
C ASP A 421 -2.60 21.37 -5.09
N TYR A 422 -3.06 21.04 -3.90
CA TYR A 422 -4.40 21.35 -3.45
C TYR A 422 -4.34 22.64 -2.63
N THR A 423 -4.80 23.75 -3.22
CA THR A 423 -4.60 25.11 -2.68
C THR A 423 -5.38 25.42 -1.41
N ARG A 424 -6.29 24.52 -1.00
CA ARG A 424 -7.08 24.71 0.23
C ARG A 424 -6.43 24.07 1.46
N THR A 425 -5.29 23.44 1.31
CA THR A 425 -4.47 22.99 2.44
C THR A 425 -3.26 23.91 2.62
N PRO A 426 -2.86 24.21 3.87
CA PRO A 426 -1.62 24.95 4.12
C PRO A 426 -0.37 24.08 3.92
N ILE A 427 -0.52 22.78 3.70
CA ILE A 427 0.59 21.84 3.55
C ILE A 427 1.23 22.04 2.18
N ALA A 428 2.47 22.50 2.16
CA ALA A 428 3.20 22.68 0.92
C ALA A 428 3.54 21.32 0.29
N ASN A 429 3.43 21.20 -1.05
CA ASN A 429 3.78 20.01 -1.82
C ASN A 429 5.22 20.11 -2.38
N SER A 430 6.18 20.45 -1.54
CA SER A 430 7.57 20.70 -1.94
C SER A 430 8.40 19.44 -2.16
N CYS A 431 8.00 18.32 -1.58
CA CYS A 431 8.74 17.06 -1.59
C CYS A 431 7.89 15.97 -2.25
N GLN A 432 7.88 15.94 -3.57
CA GLN A 432 7.06 15.02 -4.36
C GLN A 432 7.35 13.55 -4.05
N GLY A 433 6.28 12.77 -3.95
CA GLY A 433 6.33 11.34 -3.62
C GLY A 433 6.51 11.03 -2.13
N SER A 434 6.57 12.06 -1.27
CA SER A 434 6.64 11.90 0.20
C SER A 434 5.25 12.04 0.85
N THR A 435 5.22 12.02 2.17
CA THR A 435 4.01 12.32 2.97
C THR A 435 3.34 13.64 2.54
N ARG A 436 4.07 14.59 1.97
CA ARG A 436 3.49 15.84 1.47
C ARG A 436 2.60 15.62 0.27
N SER A 437 3.00 14.79 -0.69
CA SER A 437 2.13 14.42 -1.82
C SER A 437 0.92 13.61 -1.35
N PHE A 438 1.13 12.66 -0.43
CA PHE A 438 0.02 11.94 0.20
C PHE A 438 -0.94 12.89 0.89
N ALA A 439 -0.43 13.91 1.61
CA ALA A 439 -1.25 14.91 2.28
C ALA A 439 -2.08 15.76 1.31
N GLN A 440 -1.55 16.08 0.10
CA GLN A 440 -2.33 16.77 -0.94
C GLN A 440 -3.55 15.95 -1.36
N ALA A 441 -3.34 14.66 -1.67
CA ALA A 441 -4.41 13.76 -2.05
C ALA A 441 -5.40 13.53 -0.89
N TYR A 442 -4.90 13.35 0.33
CA TYR A 442 -5.73 13.17 1.52
C TYR A 442 -6.60 14.40 1.81
N GLU A 443 -6.02 15.60 1.81
CA GLU A 443 -6.79 16.84 2.06
C GLU A 443 -7.79 17.14 0.93
N PHE A 444 -7.46 16.82 -0.32
CA PHE A 444 -8.41 16.90 -1.43
C PHE A 444 -9.58 15.93 -1.23
N GLY A 445 -9.31 14.66 -0.88
CA GLY A 445 -10.36 13.68 -0.56
C GLY A 445 -11.23 14.12 0.60
N ARG A 446 -10.63 14.65 1.66
CA ARG A 446 -11.32 15.09 2.88
C ARG A 446 -12.14 16.37 2.68
N GLN A 447 -11.59 17.41 2.06
CA GLN A 447 -12.23 18.72 1.94
C GLN A 447 -13.04 18.87 0.66
N GLY A 448 -12.47 18.45 -0.46
CA GLY A 448 -13.09 18.59 -1.78
C GLY A 448 -14.11 17.50 -2.06
N LEU A 449 -13.70 16.25 -1.96
CA LEU A 449 -14.57 15.10 -2.25
C LEU A 449 -15.43 14.68 -1.05
N LYS A 450 -15.02 15.04 0.16
CA LYS A 450 -15.70 14.73 1.43
C LYS A 450 -16.01 13.23 1.58
N VAL A 451 -15.12 12.38 1.09
CA VAL A 451 -15.24 10.93 1.16
C VAL A 451 -14.53 10.39 2.41
N PRO A 452 -15.15 9.45 3.13
CA PRO A 452 -14.44 8.74 4.18
C PRO A 452 -13.24 7.99 3.61
N MET A 453 -12.10 8.05 4.30
CA MET A 453 -10.86 7.43 3.83
C MET A 453 -10.23 6.55 4.89
N ALA A 454 -9.53 5.52 4.42
CA ALA A 454 -8.60 4.69 5.17
C ALA A 454 -7.29 4.57 4.39
N PHE A 455 -6.30 3.89 4.93
CA PHE A 455 -5.16 3.48 4.12
C PHE A 455 -5.58 2.38 3.14
N GLY A 456 -5.02 2.41 1.95
CA GLY A 456 -5.07 1.37 0.94
C GLY A 456 -3.66 1.19 0.42
N ALA A 457 -2.76 0.68 1.25
CA ALA A 457 -1.32 0.79 1.05
C ALA A 457 -0.83 -0.03 -0.13
N ASP A 458 -1.50 -1.12 -0.47
CA ASP A 458 -1.11 -2.01 -1.55
C ASP A 458 0.37 -2.46 -1.40
N LEU A 459 0.71 -2.88 -0.18
CA LEU A 459 2.03 -3.39 0.18
C LEU A 459 2.21 -4.79 -0.39
N ASN A 460 2.37 -4.88 -1.69
CA ASN A 460 2.38 -6.12 -2.46
C ASN A 460 3.78 -6.56 -2.91
N GLY A 461 4.82 -5.84 -2.51
CA GLY A 461 6.20 -6.15 -2.89
C GLY A 461 6.61 -5.72 -4.30
N PHE A 462 5.72 -5.13 -5.10
CA PHE A 462 6.03 -4.59 -6.43
C PHE A 462 5.99 -3.07 -6.48
N ILE A 463 5.16 -2.47 -5.63
CA ILE A 463 4.87 -1.05 -5.68
C ILE A 463 5.77 -0.32 -4.72
N GLN A 464 6.45 0.68 -5.24
CA GLN A 464 7.21 1.61 -4.44
C GLN A 464 6.25 2.49 -3.63
N GLN A 465 6.59 2.68 -2.36
CA GLN A 465 5.73 3.31 -1.36
C GLN A 465 6.13 4.77 -1.10
N THR A 466 5.48 5.41 -0.12
CA THR A 466 5.78 6.80 0.27
C THR A 466 7.27 6.97 0.61
N ARG A 467 7.93 7.91 -0.07
CA ARG A 467 9.34 8.28 0.14
C ARG A 467 9.52 8.96 1.50
N PRO A 468 10.68 8.80 2.13
CA PRO A 468 11.02 9.64 3.29
C PRO A 468 11.12 11.11 2.85
N ARG A 469 10.76 12.03 3.72
CA ARG A 469 10.95 13.46 3.43
C ARG A 469 12.43 13.84 3.45
N PHE A 470 13.16 13.29 4.38
CA PHE A 470 14.55 13.61 4.68
C PHE A 470 15.48 12.40 4.53
N GLY A 471 16.74 12.57 4.93
CA GLY A 471 17.73 11.50 4.87
C GLY A 471 18.35 11.32 3.47
N SER A 472 19.21 10.33 3.34
CA SER A 472 19.98 10.07 2.10
C SER A 472 19.12 9.75 0.89
N TYR A 473 17.89 9.28 1.12
CA TYR A 473 16.90 8.90 0.11
C TYR A 473 15.69 9.83 0.09
N GLY A 474 15.79 10.96 0.80
CA GLY A 474 14.68 11.88 1.01
C GLY A 474 14.18 12.54 -0.27
N ALA A 475 12.89 12.82 -0.29
CA ALA A 475 12.23 13.53 -1.38
C ALA A 475 12.48 15.05 -1.33
N CYS A 476 12.82 15.59 -0.16
CA CYS A 476 13.18 16.99 0.03
C CYS A 476 14.64 17.23 -0.44
N SER A 477 15.12 18.46 -0.40
CA SER A 477 16.42 18.80 -0.96
C SER A 477 17.59 18.08 -0.29
N ALA A 478 18.70 18.03 -1.01
CA ALA A 478 19.95 17.44 -0.53
C ALA A 478 20.47 18.11 0.75
N GLY A 479 20.14 19.40 0.97
CA GLY A 479 20.61 20.17 2.13
C GLY A 479 20.11 19.67 3.47
N PHE A 480 19.02 18.86 3.51
CA PHE A 480 18.46 18.33 4.78
C PHE A 480 18.82 16.87 5.06
N LYS A 481 19.61 16.23 4.21
CA LYS A 481 19.85 14.78 4.31
C LYS A 481 20.61 14.37 5.58
N ALA A 482 21.59 15.14 5.98
CA ALA A 482 22.43 14.79 7.13
C ALA A 482 21.71 15.02 8.47
N GLU A 483 20.97 16.11 8.58
CA GLU A 483 20.28 16.51 9.80
C GLU A 483 19.09 15.59 10.11
N ALA A 484 18.39 15.15 9.08
CA ALA A 484 17.25 14.28 9.23
C ALA A 484 17.63 12.91 9.80
N ASP A 485 18.78 12.37 9.42
CA ASP A 485 19.26 11.08 9.91
C ASP A 485 19.47 11.10 11.44
N ALA A 486 19.94 12.21 11.99
CA ALA A 486 20.12 12.36 13.44
C ALA A 486 18.80 12.53 14.20
N GLN A 487 17.78 13.12 13.57
CA GLN A 487 16.51 13.46 14.21
C GLN A 487 15.42 12.42 14.00
N ALA A 488 15.55 11.57 13.00
CA ALA A 488 14.61 10.51 12.69
C ALA A 488 14.28 9.62 13.93
N ALA A 489 15.28 9.38 14.76
CA ALA A 489 15.11 8.64 16.01
C ALA A 489 14.17 9.31 17.02
N GLN A 490 14.04 10.64 16.99
CA GLN A 490 13.19 11.39 17.92
C GLN A 490 11.72 11.41 17.50
N GLN A 491 11.44 11.10 16.24
CA GLN A 491 10.10 11.17 15.68
C GLN A 491 9.36 9.83 15.70
N ARG A 492 9.95 8.80 16.30
CA ARG A 492 9.36 7.45 16.33
C ARG A 492 8.09 7.40 17.18
N VAL A 493 7.11 6.63 16.70
CA VAL A 493 5.97 6.24 17.52
C VAL A 493 6.47 5.33 18.63
N SER A 494 6.17 5.64 19.89
CA SER A 494 6.49 4.75 21.02
C SER A 494 5.68 3.46 20.89
N GLY A 495 6.32 2.32 21.05
CA GLY A 495 5.74 0.99 20.91
C GLY A 495 6.77 -0.10 21.22
N PRO A 496 6.38 -1.38 21.12
CA PRO A 496 7.31 -2.50 21.30
C PRO A 496 8.47 -2.43 20.30
N PRO A 497 9.51 -3.25 20.47
CA PRO A 497 10.73 -3.16 19.67
C PRO A 497 10.42 -3.08 18.20
N ARG A 498 10.87 -2.04 17.56
CA ARG A 498 10.78 -1.86 16.12
C ARG A 498 11.78 -2.79 15.47
N LEU A 499 11.47 -3.21 14.25
CA LEU A 499 12.36 -4.04 13.45
C LEU A 499 13.55 -3.24 12.88
N GLY A 500 14.03 -2.23 13.59
CA GLY A 500 15.18 -1.44 13.20
C GLY A 500 14.98 -0.50 12.00
N THR A 501 13.75 -0.38 11.47
CA THR A 501 13.42 0.48 10.33
C THR A 501 12.89 1.82 10.82
N ASP A 502 13.30 2.88 10.16
CA ASP A 502 12.97 4.27 10.46
C ASP A 502 12.24 4.89 9.28
N PHE A 503 10.99 5.33 9.50
CA PHE A 503 10.17 5.94 8.44
C PHE A 503 10.84 7.19 7.85
N ASP A 504 11.48 8.00 8.68
CA ASP A 504 12.10 9.25 8.23
C ASP A 504 13.34 9.02 7.35
N GLN A 505 13.96 7.84 7.43
CA GLN A 505 15.12 7.47 6.59
C GLN A 505 14.75 6.56 5.42
N TYR A 506 13.84 5.62 5.65
CA TYR A 506 13.55 4.53 4.70
C TYR A 506 12.17 4.62 4.07
N GLY A 507 11.36 5.63 4.45
CA GLY A 507 9.99 5.78 3.99
C GLY A 507 9.10 4.65 4.46
N LEU A 508 7.99 4.43 3.79
CA LEU A 508 7.04 3.37 4.10
C LEU A 508 7.56 2.01 3.58
N ALA A 509 8.54 1.44 4.25
CA ALA A 509 9.16 0.19 3.83
C ALA A 509 8.30 -1.05 4.10
N HIS A 510 7.43 -1.02 5.10
CA HIS A 510 6.55 -2.13 5.49
C HIS A 510 5.35 -1.64 6.31
N VAL A 511 4.37 -2.52 6.49
CA VAL A 511 3.09 -2.23 7.16
C VAL A 511 3.26 -1.64 8.57
N GLY A 512 4.31 -2.02 9.30
CA GLY A 512 4.58 -1.52 10.66
C GLY A 512 4.86 -0.02 10.74
N LEU A 513 5.08 0.65 9.62
CA LEU A 513 5.34 2.09 9.53
C LEU A 513 4.10 2.93 9.17
N LEU A 514 2.92 2.32 8.99
CA LEU A 514 1.67 3.07 8.80
C LEU A 514 1.38 4.05 9.95
N PRO A 515 1.58 3.69 11.23
CA PRO A 515 1.44 4.66 12.33
C PRO A 515 2.43 5.83 12.24
N ASP A 516 3.61 5.60 11.66
CA ASP A 516 4.61 6.66 11.46
C ASP A 516 4.17 7.61 10.33
N LEU A 517 3.62 7.09 9.23
CA LEU A 517 3.02 7.91 8.17
C LEU A 517 1.87 8.77 8.72
N LEU A 518 0.99 8.19 9.55
CA LEU A 518 -0.10 8.90 10.20
C LEU A 518 0.43 10.03 11.12
N ARG A 519 1.47 9.76 11.88
CA ARG A 519 2.14 10.76 12.72
C ARG A 519 2.73 11.88 11.87
N ASP A 520 3.41 11.55 10.76
CA ASP A 520 4.02 12.55 9.88
C ASP A 520 2.96 13.45 9.23
N LEU A 521 1.81 12.90 8.83
CA LEU A 521 0.65 13.69 8.40
C LEU A 521 0.19 14.69 9.46
N LYS A 522 0.11 14.27 10.72
CA LYS A 522 -0.24 15.18 11.84
C LYS A 522 0.78 16.28 12.03
N GLN A 523 2.07 15.96 11.93
CA GLN A 523 3.15 16.95 12.02
C GLN A 523 3.09 17.97 10.89
N LEU A 524 2.62 17.57 9.71
CA LEU A 524 2.37 18.48 8.59
C LEU A 524 1.11 19.33 8.78
N GLY A 525 0.31 19.10 9.81
CA GLY A 525 -0.91 19.83 10.11
C GLY A 525 -2.18 19.30 9.41
N ALA A 526 -2.14 18.07 8.87
CA ALA A 526 -3.34 17.44 8.32
C ALA A 526 -4.34 17.06 9.42
N ASN A 527 -5.64 17.20 9.12
CA ASN A 527 -6.68 16.73 10.02
C ASN A 527 -6.92 15.22 9.81
N THR A 528 -6.28 14.40 10.61
CA THR A 528 -6.28 12.93 10.49
C THR A 528 -7.42 12.24 11.23
N THR A 529 -8.33 12.96 11.88
CA THR A 529 -9.41 12.38 12.71
C THR A 529 -10.23 11.33 11.97
N GLY A 530 -10.58 11.57 10.70
CA GLY A 530 -11.34 10.62 9.89
C GLY A 530 -10.54 9.36 9.57
N LEU A 531 -9.24 9.51 9.31
CA LEU A 531 -8.34 8.38 9.02
C LEU A 531 -8.11 7.53 10.29
N GLU A 532 -7.92 8.17 11.44
CA GLU A 532 -7.77 7.50 12.73
C GLU A 532 -9.02 6.73 13.18
N GLY A 533 -10.21 7.18 12.77
CA GLY A 533 -11.49 6.52 13.03
C GLY A 533 -11.97 5.64 11.87
N SER A 534 -11.11 5.32 10.90
CA SER A 534 -11.55 4.64 9.67
C SER A 534 -12.03 3.21 9.90
N SER A 535 -11.60 2.54 10.96
CA SER A 535 -12.13 1.22 11.33
C SER A 535 -13.62 1.25 11.64
N GLU A 536 -14.08 2.25 12.39
CA GLU A 536 -15.51 2.41 12.65
C GLU A 536 -16.28 2.67 11.35
N THR A 537 -15.73 3.50 10.47
CA THR A 537 -16.34 3.80 9.18
C THR A 537 -16.46 2.55 8.29
N PHE A 538 -15.41 1.71 8.26
CA PHE A 538 -15.42 0.44 7.54
C PHE A 538 -16.49 -0.52 8.09
N LEU A 539 -16.60 -0.65 9.41
CA LEU A 539 -17.60 -1.51 10.03
C LEU A 539 -19.03 -1.04 9.73
N ARG A 540 -19.28 0.27 9.79
CA ARG A 540 -20.60 0.83 9.41
C ARG A 540 -20.94 0.57 7.95
N MET A 541 -19.96 0.65 7.04
CA MET A 541 -20.15 0.25 5.64
C MET A 541 -20.52 -1.23 5.54
N TRP A 542 -19.81 -2.10 6.24
CA TRP A 542 -20.07 -3.54 6.21
C TRP A 542 -21.40 -3.91 6.86
N GLU A 543 -21.78 -3.30 7.99
CA GLU A 543 -23.11 -3.43 8.60
C GLU A 543 -24.22 -3.03 7.63
N ARG A 544 -23.97 -1.96 6.86
CA ARG A 544 -24.90 -1.52 5.82
C ARG A 544 -25.04 -2.54 4.70
N ALA A 545 -23.97 -3.20 4.28
CA ALA A 545 -24.02 -4.27 3.29
C ALA A 545 -24.87 -5.46 3.76
N GLN A 546 -24.93 -5.72 5.06
CA GLN A 546 -25.74 -6.77 5.66
C GLN A 546 -27.16 -6.34 6.05
N SER A 547 -27.50 -5.07 5.85
CA SER A 547 -28.81 -4.52 6.17
C SER A 547 -29.61 -4.21 4.91
N THR A 548 -30.95 -4.20 5.03
CA THR A 548 -31.86 -3.78 3.95
C THR A 548 -32.07 -2.25 3.91
N ARG A 549 -31.21 -1.47 4.55
CA ARG A 549 -31.40 -0.04 4.70
C ARG A 549 -31.10 0.74 3.41
N THR A 550 -31.94 1.73 3.13
CA THR A 550 -31.75 2.68 2.02
C THR A 550 -30.49 3.51 2.16
N GLY A 551 -29.85 3.79 1.04
CA GLY A 551 -28.66 4.63 0.94
C GLY A 551 -28.88 6.09 1.36
N MET A 552 -27.79 6.83 1.50
CA MET A 552 -27.79 8.26 1.77
C MET A 552 -27.92 9.01 0.42
N ALA A 553 -29.16 9.23 -0.04
CA ALA A 553 -29.40 9.86 -1.35
C ALA A 553 -28.82 11.27 -1.49
N ASP A 554 -28.69 12.03 -0.41
CA ASP A 554 -28.42 13.48 -0.44
C ASP A 554 -26.93 13.87 -0.23
N ALA A 555 -26.04 12.91 -0.03
CA ALA A 555 -24.63 13.20 0.26
C ALA A 555 -23.81 13.74 -0.93
N ALA A 556 -24.45 13.98 -2.07
CA ALA A 556 -23.72 14.28 -3.33
C ALA A 556 -23.64 15.75 -3.70
N ALA A 557 -24.47 16.61 -3.10
CA ALA A 557 -24.69 17.96 -3.61
C ALA A 557 -23.49 18.91 -3.44
N ASP A 558 -22.46 18.51 -2.70
CA ASP A 558 -21.40 19.41 -2.25
C ASP A 558 -19.95 18.95 -2.53
N ILE A 559 -19.77 18.06 -3.49
CA ILE A 559 -18.41 17.74 -3.99
C ILE A 559 -17.87 18.95 -4.75
N ASP A 560 -16.66 19.36 -4.37
CA ASP A 560 -15.96 20.49 -4.95
C ASP A 560 -14.55 20.06 -5.37
N THR A 561 -14.33 19.95 -6.67
CA THR A 561 -13.04 19.62 -7.27
C THR A 561 -12.18 20.85 -7.57
N SER A 562 -12.66 22.06 -7.28
CA SER A 562 -11.89 23.28 -7.43
C SER A 562 -10.77 23.36 -6.38
N GLY A 563 -9.77 24.18 -6.64
CA GLY A 563 -8.61 24.31 -5.74
C GLY A 563 -7.46 23.37 -6.05
N VAL A 564 -7.58 22.48 -7.05
CA VAL A 564 -6.45 21.72 -7.59
C VAL A 564 -5.71 22.61 -8.60
N ALA A 565 -4.43 22.89 -8.34
CA ALA A 565 -3.61 23.76 -9.17
C ALA A 565 -3.09 23.04 -10.42
N THR A 566 -2.52 23.81 -11.35
CA THR A 566 -1.76 23.27 -12.47
C THR A 566 -0.57 22.46 -11.96
N TYR A 567 -0.32 21.31 -12.56
CA TYR A 567 0.80 20.46 -12.19
C TYR A 567 2.15 21.15 -12.46
N VAL A 568 3.04 21.06 -11.49
CA VAL A 568 4.43 21.50 -11.61
C VAL A 568 5.33 20.27 -11.45
N PRO A 569 6.13 19.90 -12.48
CA PRO A 569 7.00 18.72 -12.43
C PRO A 569 7.96 18.75 -11.25
N LYS A 570 8.27 17.57 -10.70
CA LYS A 570 9.18 17.38 -9.57
C LYS A 570 10.51 18.14 -9.76
N ALA A 571 11.18 17.97 -10.90
CA ALA A 571 12.46 18.64 -11.16
C ALA A 571 12.36 20.18 -11.12
N THR A 572 11.28 20.76 -11.66
CA THR A 572 11.03 22.20 -11.59
C THR A 572 10.79 22.64 -10.15
N ARG A 573 10.03 21.86 -9.40
CA ARG A 573 9.70 22.12 -8.00
C ARG A 573 10.94 22.04 -7.10
N GLU A 574 11.78 21.04 -7.30
CA GLU A 574 13.03 20.86 -6.57
C GLU A 574 14.04 21.98 -6.88
N ALA A 575 14.09 22.44 -8.13
CA ALA A 575 14.93 23.59 -8.52
C ALA A 575 14.48 24.90 -7.85
N GLN A 576 13.20 25.01 -7.48
CA GLN A 576 12.62 26.17 -6.80
C GLN A 576 12.57 25.99 -5.26
N TYR A 577 13.13 24.94 -4.74
CA TYR A 577 13.00 24.54 -3.35
C TYR A 577 13.26 25.65 -2.33
N PRO A 578 14.34 26.47 -2.41
CA PRO A 578 14.55 27.59 -1.49
C PRO A 578 13.42 28.61 -1.50
N GLN A 579 12.75 28.79 -2.64
CA GLN A 579 11.62 29.73 -2.80
C GLN A 579 10.30 29.12 -2.30
N ILE A 580 10.10 27.81 -2.51
CA ILE A 580 8.90 27.08 -2.05
C ILE A 580 8.88 26.98 -0.53
N CYS A 581 10.01 26.78 0.11
CA CYS A 581 10.16 26.85 1.56
C CYS A 581 9.94 28.25 2.12
N GLY A 582 9.91 29.26 1.27
CA GLY A 582 9.27 30.57 1.51
C GLY A 582 9.98 31.52 2.45
N LYS A 583 11.31 31.39 2.68
CA LYS A 583 12.04 32.39 3.49
C LYS A 583 13.41 32.72 2.91
N ALA A 584 13.62 34.01 2.66
CA ALA A 584 14.94 34.55 2.48
C ALA A 584 15.78 34.26 3.75
N TYR A 585 16.92 33.64 3.60
CA TYR A 585 17.91 33.46 4.65
C TYR A 585 19.14 34.29 4.37
N ALA A 586 19.79 34.74 5.43
CA ALA A 586 21.08 35.42 5.31
C ALA A 586 22.17 34.35 5.21
N PRO A 587 22.83 34.19 4.05
CA PRO A 587 23.81 33.12 3.90
C PRO A 587 25.00 33.32 4.83
N SER A 588 25.43 32.21 5.45
CA SER A 588 26.70 32.10 6.21
C SER A 588 26.91 33.15 7.31
N SER A 589 25.84 33.58 7.99
CA SER A 589 25.95 34.64 9.02
C SER A 589 25.83 34.11 10.45
N LYS A 590 25.31 32.88 10.65
CA LYS A 590 25.06 32.30 11.96
C LYS A 590 26.19 31.38 12.41
N VAL A 591 26.63 31.59 13.64
CA VAL A 591 27.67 30.76 14.26
C VAL A 591 27.11 29.51 14.92
N LEU A 592 27.98 28.60 15.35
CA LEU A 592 27.58 27.36 16.02
C LEU A 592 26.73 27.66 17.24
N GLY A 593 25.61 26.94 17.36
CA GLY A 593 24.63 27.12 18.42
C GLY A 593 23.52 28.13 18.11
N ASP A 594 23.69 28.99 17.10
CA ASP A 594 22.64 29.93 16.70
C ASP A 594 21.42 29.20 16.12
N THR A 595 20.24 29.73 16.36
CA THR A 595 19.02 29.21 15.77
C THR A 595 19.02 29.43 14.26
N CYS A 596 18.85 28.36 13.52
CA CYS A 596 18.83 28.35 12.06
C CYS A 596 17.58 27.66 11.51
N ARG A 597 17.34 27.91 10.22
CA ARG A 597 16.27 27.24 9.45
C ARG A 597 16.80 26.51 8.23
N PHE A 598 17.95 26.94 7.71
CA PHE A 598 18.59 26.38 6.53
C PHE A 598 20.10 26.26 6.76
N ASN A 599 20.70 25.26 6.14
CA ASN A 599 22.14 25.01 6.24
C ASN A 599 22.96 26.23 5.85
N GLU A 600 22.53 26.91 4.81
CA GLU A 600 23.23 28.08 4.22
C GLU A 600 23.23 29.31 5.16
N GLU A 601 22.39 29.31 6.19
CA GLU A 601 22.42 30.36 7.21
C GLU A 601 23.62 30.22 8.16
N CYS A 602 24.16 29.01 8.30
CA CYS A 602 25.24 28.69 9.21
C CYS A 602 26.62 28.89 8.55
N VAL A 603 27.58 29.41 9.32
CA VAL A 603 28.99 29.48 8.87
C VAL A 603 29.54 28.08 8.58
N SER A 604 29.12 27.09 9.34
CA SER A 604 29.44 25.66 9.13
C SER A 604 28.70 25.01 7.96
N ALA A 605 27.80 25.72 7.30
CA ALA A 605 26.90 25.20 6.29
C ALA A 605 26.04 24.01 6.80
N LYS A 606 25.78 23.92 8.12
CA LYS A 606 25.02 22.83 8.73
C LYS A 606 24.05 23.31 9.80
N CYS A 607 22.76 23.03 9.59
CA CYS A 607 21.64 23.38 10.45
C CYS A 607 20.81 22.13 10.77
N THR A 608 20.40 21.97 12.01
CA THR A 608 19.55 20.85 12.45
C THR A 608 18.06 21.10 12.20
N SER A 609 17.69 22.13 11.44
CA SER A 609 16.31 22.43 11.12
C SER A 609 15.66 21.37 10.24
N LEU A 610 14.33 21.26 10.34
CA LEU A 610 13.50 20.32 9.57
C LEU A 610 12.37 21.05 8.86
N ASP A 611 11.78 20.35 7.90
CA ASP A 611 10.53 20.75 7.26
C ASP A 611 10.60 22.15 6.64
N CYS A 612 11.57 22.37 5.75
CA CYS A 612 11.78 23.67 5.09
C CYS A 612 11.92 24.84 6.08
N GLY A 613 12.54 24.61 7.21
CA GLY A 613 12.74 25.60 8.26
C GLY A 613 11.46 25.94 9.05
N ASN A 614 10.38 25.17 8.92
CA ASN A 614 9.20 25.31 9.78
C ASN A 614 9.54 24.89 11.23
N ILE A 615 10.41 23.92 11.38
CA ILE A 615 11.01 23.55 12.67
C ILE A 615 12.41 24.15 12.71
N THR A 616 12.63 25.09 13.58
CA THR A 616 13.95 25.71 13.77
C THR A 616 14.92 24.74 14.40
N GLY A 617 16.14 24.76 13.91
CA GLY A 617 17.24 24.00 14.46
C GLY A 617 18.33 24.92 15.01
N SER A 618 19.51 24.37 15.22
CA SER A 618 20.71 25.11 15.62
C SER A 618 21.85 24.83 14.64
N CYS A 619 22.69 25.82 14.40
CA CYS A 619 23.92 25.63 13.66
C CYS A 619 24.87 24.69 14.40
N ILE A 620 25.34 23.65 13.71
CA ILE A 620 26.28 22.66 14.25
C ILE A 620 27.54 22.62 13.38
N CYS A 621 28.63 22.11 13.92
CA CYS A 621 29.83 21.92 13.12
C CYS A 621 29.67 20.74 12.15
N ASP A 622 30.22 20.88 10.92
CA ASP A 622 30.29 19.83 9.91
C ASP A 622 31.66 19.17 9.83
N GLY A 623 32.68 19.88 10.30
CA GLY A 623 34.04 19.42 10.37
C GLY A 623 34.88 20.23 11.35
N ASP A 624 36.12 19.79 11.56
CA ASP A 624 37.04 20.43 12.53
C ASP A 624 37.36 21.88 12.18
N ASN A 625 37.26 22.25 10.90
CA ASN A 625 37.48 23.61 10.42
C ASN A 625 36.45 24.62 10.95
N ASP A 626 35.29 24.14 11.35
CA ASP A 626 34.22 24.96 11.93
C ASP A 626 34.46 25.26 13.40
N CYS A 627 35.42 24.58 14.00
CA CYS A 627 35.78 24.68 15.41
C CYS A 627 37.09 25.46 15.61
N GLY A 628 37.33 25.93 16.83
CA GLY A 628 38.57 26.61 17.16
C GLY A 628 39.82 25.72 17.00
N ALA A 629 41.00 26.32 16.86
CA ALA A 629 42.26 25.62 16.54
C ALA A 629 42.62 24.47 17.51
N GLN A 630 42.12 24.51 18.74
CA GLN A 630 42.30 23.46 19.76
C GLN A 630 41.03 22.64 19.99
N GLN A 631 40.13 22.66 19.04
CA GLN A 631 38.85 21.93 19.10
C GLN A 631 38.70 21.04 17.87
N TYR A 632 37.79 20.06 17.97
CA TYR A 632 37.37 19.19 16.89
C TYR A 632 35.85 19.07 16.88
N CYS A 633 35.25 18.78 15.74
CA CYS A 633 33.84 18.53 15.64
C CYS A 633 33.51 17.13 16.19
N GLY A 634 32.68 17.08 17.22
CA GLY A 634 32.36 15.85 17.94
C GLY A 634 31.58 14.85 17.12
N TRP A 635 31.74 13.57 17.41
CA TRP A 635 31.07 12.42 16.81
C TRP A 635 30.25 11.65 17.85
N GLY A 636 29.33 10.83 17.40
CA GLY A 636 28.50 10.03 18.29
C GLY A 636 27.58 10.89 19.16
N LEU A 637 27.65 10.78 20.48
CA LEU A 637 26.80 11.53 21.41
C LEU A 637 27.04 13.06 21.39
N ASN A 638 28.18 13.51 20.88
CA ASN A 638 28.56 14.91 20.78
C ASN A 638 28.55 15.41 19.33
N THR A 639 27.85 14.72 18.43
CA THR A 639 27.80 15.09 17.00
C THR A 639 27.36 16.53 16.81
N GLY A 640 28.13 17.26 16.01
CA GLY A 640 27.81 18.64 15.64
C GLY A 640 28.19 19.70 16.68
N THR A 641 28.88 19.34 17.77
CA THR A 641 29.38 20.29 18.76
C THR A 641 30.90 20.30 18.80
N CYS A 642 31.49 21.50 18.94
CA CYS A 642 32.93 21.62 19.08
C CYS A 642 33.41 21.14 20.43
N GLN A 643 34.29 20.15 20.43
CA GLN A 643 34.89 19.54 21.62
C GLN A 643 36.36 19.97 21.71
N ASN A 644 36.85 20.19 22.92
CA ASN A 644 38.26 20.51 23.12
C ASN A 644 39.15 19.30 22.79
N LYS A 645 40.24 19.54 22.07
CA LYS A 645 41.26 18.51 21.80
C LYS A 645 41.86 17.98 23.08
N LYS A 646 42.12 16.71 23.08
CA LYS A 646 42.56 15.95 24.26
C LYS A 646 44.08 16.03 24.40
N ALA A 647 44.57 16.14 25.65
CA ALA A 647 45.97 16.16 25.98
C ALA A 647 46.63 14.78 25.80
N LYS A 648 47.96 14.77 25.79
CA LYS A 648 48.78 13.56 25.70
C LYS A 648 48.37 12.54 26.75
N GLY A 649 48.17 11.30 26.31
CA GLY A 649 47.76 10.18 27.16
C GLY A 649 46.26 10.02 27.35
N ALA A 650 45.43 10.97 26.94
CA ALA A 650 43.97 10.83 27.00
C ALA A 650 43.45 9.86 25.94
N LEU A 651 42.34 9.16 26.24
CA LEU A 651 41.71 8.24 25.29
C LEU A 651 41.20 9.00 24.04
N CYS A 652 41.47 8.44 22.88
CA CYS A 652 41.03 8.97 21.57
C CYS A 652 40.55 7.87 20.63
N SER A 653 39.69 8.24 19.71
CA SER A 653 39.23 7.37 18.63
C SER A 653 39.81 7.79 17.29
N ASN A 654 40.14 9.08 17.12
CA ASN A 654 40.68 9.67 15.89
C ASN A 654 41.80 10.65 16.20
N ASN A 655 42.64 10.89 15.19
CA ASN A 655 43.79 11.79 15.31
C ASN A 655 43.41 13.23 15.67
N ASN A 656 42.32 13.73 15.09
CA ASN A 656 41.85 15.10 15.29
C ASN A 656 41.32 15.39 16.71
N GLU A 657 41.02 14.36 17.48
CA GLU A 657 40.65 14.49 18.90
C GLU A 657 41.83 14.90 19.80
N CYS A 658 43.08 14.77 19.28
CA CYS A 658 44.28 15.01 20.03
C CYS A 658 44.92 16.35 19.73
N LEU A 659 45.47 17.04 20.70
CA LEU A 659 46.28 18.25 20.53
C LEU A 659 47.49 18.01 19.59
N SER A 660 48.03 16.78 19.65
CA SER A 660 49.14 16.35 18.79
C SER A 660 48.71 15.90 17.38
N ASN A 661 47.41 15.88 17.08
CA ASN A 661 46.83 15.25 15.88
C ASN A 661 47.31 13.78 15.67
N ASN A 662 47.59 13.08 16.75
CA ASN A 662 48.07 11.70 16.73
C ASN A 662 47.39 10.86 17.80
N CYS A 663 46.41 10.04 17.37
CA CYS A 663 45.81 8.98 18.17
C CYS A 663 46.54 7.68 17.88
N ARG A 664 47.31 7.20 18.85
CA ARG A 664 48.08 5.98 18.71
C ARG A 664 47.21 4.75 18.61
N TRP A 665 47.77 3.66 18.09
CA TRP A 665 47.10 2.35 18.00
C TRP A 665 46.64 1.84 19.38
N THR A 666 47.16 2.39 20.48
CA THR A 666 46.73 2.13 21.88
C THR A 666 45.50 2.95 22.28
N TYR A 667 44.85 3.65 21.32
CA TYR A 667 43.73 4.56 21.57
C TYR A 667 44.02 5.67 22.56
N THR A 668 45.25 6.19 22.58
CA THR A 668 45.67 7.33 23.42
C THR A 668 46.34 8.39 22.58
N CYS A 669 46.16 9.68 22.95
CA CYS A 669 46.82 10.81 22.33
C CYS A 669 48.35 10.74 22.54
N GLY A 670 49.11 10.84 21.48
CA GLY A 670 50.57 10.74 21.46
C GLY A 670 51.32 12.02 21.88
#